data_8e4be4f4be29d39bf40c026289da2580
#
_entry.id   8e4be4f4be29d39bf40c026289da2580
#
_cell.length_a   1.000
_cell.length_b   1.000
_cell.length_c   1.000
_cell.angle_alpha   90.00
_cell.angle_beta   90.00
_cell.angle_gamma   90.00
#
_symmetry.space_group_name_H-M   'P 1'
#
loop_
_entity.id
_entity.type
_entity.pdbx_description
1 polymer ?
#
loop_
_entity_poly.entity_id
_entity_poly.type
_entity_poly.pdbx_seq_one_letter_code
_entity_poly.pdbx_strand_id
1 'polypeptide(L)'
;MTDIDARLREDVHLLGELLGNTIRDQYGEAFLDKIEQIRKGAKADRRGSMDAELSASLNQLSEDELLPVARAFNQFLNLANIAEQYQLIHRREETQAAPFESRVLPELLARLRNEGHSAESLARQLARLEIELVLTAHPTEVARRTLIQKYDAIAAQLAAQDHRDLTTAEREQIHITLQRLIAEAWHTEEIRRTRPTPVDEAKWGFAVIEHSLWQAIPNHMRKADQALFTATGLRLPLEAAPIRFASWMGGDRDGNPNVTAAVTREVLLLARWMAADLYLRDVDHLAAELSMQQASDALKARAGDSAEPYRAVLKQLRERLRATRNWAHASLTVTTPAPADVLHNNRDLLDPLELCFNSLHECGMGVIADGPLLDCLRRAVTFGLFLVRLDVRQDSSRHSAAMTEITDYLGLGKYEEWDEEQRISFLTRELQNRRPLLPAHFKPSADTAEVLATCKEIAAAPGASLGSYVISMAGAASDVLAVQLLLKESGVLRPMRVVPLFETLADLDNAGPVIERLLLLPGYRARLQGPQEVMIGYSDSAKDAGTTAAAWAQYRAQERLVEICREQQVELLLFHGRGGTVGRGGGPAHAAILSQPPGSVAGRFRTTEQGEMIRFKFGLPDIAEQNLNLYLAAVLEATLLPPPPPTPEWRHLMDELAADGVAAYRAVVRENPQFVEYFRQSTPEQELGRLPLGSRPAKRRAGGIESLRAIPWIFGWTQTRLMLPAWLGWETALSKALERGEGELLGQMREQWPFFRTRIDMLEMVLAKADADIALSYDERLVAPDLLPLGAHLRDLLSQACSVVLGLTGQSQLLAHSPDTLEFIRLRNTYLDPLHLLQAELLARSRRQNVEQGSPVEQALLVSVAGIAAGLRNTG
;
A
#
# COMPACT_ATOMS: atom_id res chain seq x y z
N MET A 1 -21.47 26.46 3.65
CA MET A 1 -21.84 25.07 3.37
C MET A 1 -21.93 24.95 1.87
N THR A 2 -21.04 24.21 1.26
CA THR A 2 -21.06 23.97 -0.18
C THR A 2 -22.20 22.99 -0.52
N ASP A 3 -22.77 23.08 -1.73
CA ASP A 3 -23.85 22.20 -2.23
C ASP A 3 -23.48 20.71 -2.15
N ILE A 4 -22.21 20.43 -2.13
CA ILE A 4 -21.56 19.12 -2.08
C ILE A 4 -21.65 18.46 -0.69
N ASP A 5 -21.57 19.26 0.39
CA ASP A 5 -21.75 18.75 1.76
C ASP A 5 -23.20 18.30 1.98
N ALA A 6 -24.16 18.88 1.24
CA ALA A 6 -25.54 18.45 1.26
C ALA A 6 -25.73 17.08 0.59
N ARG A 7 -25.18 16.87 -0.60
CA ARG A 7 -25.27 15.59 -1.32
C ARG A 7 -24.63 14.42 -0.58
N LEU A 8 -23.41 14.61 -0.05
CA LEU A 8 -22.78 13.56 0.75
C LEU A 8 -23.66 13.15 1.93
N ARG A 9 -24.24 14.14 2.63
CA ARG A 9 -25.15 13.88 3.74
C ARG A 9 -26.42 13.17 3.29
N GLU A 10 -26.93 13.51 2.11
CA GLU A 10 -28.08 12.84 1.48
C GLU A 10 -27.76 11.38 1.16
N ASP A 11 -26.62 11.09 0.52
CA ASP A 11 -26.18 9.72 0.21
C ASP A 11 -25.96 8.90 1.48
N VAL A 12 -25.24 9.45 2.46
CA VAL A 12 -25.02 8.80 3.76
C VAL A 12 -26.34 8.57 4.48
N HIS A 13 -27.29 9.53 4.42
CA HIS A 13 -28.61 9.38 5.01
C HIS A 13 -29.42 8.29 4.34
N LEU A 14 -29.47 8.28 3.00
CA LEU A 14 -30.14 7.25 2.20
C LEU A 14 -29.62 5.85 2.54
N LEU A 15 -28.30 5.65 2.47
CA LEU A 15 -27.70 4.35 2.76
C LEU A 15 -27.93 3.93 4.22
N GLY A 16 -27.90 4.88 5.16
CA GLY A 16 -28.20 4.64 6.57
C GLY A 16 -29.66 4.28 6.82
N GLU A 17 -30.61 4.92 6.12
CA GLU A 17 -32.04 4.58 6.17
C GLU A 17 -32.31 3.17 5.64
N LEU A 18 -31.72 2.81 4.49
CA LEU A 18 -31.85 1.47 3.91
C LEU A 18 -31.26 0.38 4.82
N LEU A 19 -30.14 0.66 5.48
CA LEU A 19 -29.58 -0.23 6.50
C LEU A 19 -30.53 -0.32 7.71
N GLY A 20 -31.07 0.79 8.18
CA GLY A 20 -32.05 0.83 9.29
C GLY A 20 -33.31 0.01 8.97
N ASN A 21 -33.83 0.10 7.74
CA ASN A 21 -34.95 -0.72 7.28
C ASN A 21 -34.61 -2.21 7.33
N THR A 22 -33.43 -2.59 6.86
CA THR A 22 -32.96 -3.99 6.91
C THR A 22 -32.87 -4.52 8.36
N ILE A 23 -32.36 -3.70 9.28
CA ILE A 23 -32.25 -4.06 10.71
C ILE A 23 -33.66 -4.18 11.33
N ARG A 24 -34.57 -3.25 11.03
CA ARG A 24 -35.96 -3.28 11.49
C ARG A 24 -36.67 -4.55 11.03
N ASP A 25 -36.54 -4.91 9.77
CA ASP A 25 -37.18 -6.11 9.20
C ASP A 25 -36.71 -7.42 9.87
N GLN A 26 -35.47 -7.46 10.34
CA GLN A 26 -34.89 -8.66 10.97
C GLN A 26 -35.09 -8.69 12.48
N TYR A 27 -34.92 -7.59 13.19
CA TYR A 27 -34.85 -7.55 14.65
C TYR A 27 -36.02 -6.76 15.29
N GLY A 28 -36.83 -6.08 14.48
CA GLY A 28 -37.95 -5.25 14.93
C GLY A 28 -37.56 -3.83 15.32
N GLU A 29 -38.61 -2.97 15.50
CA GLU A 29 -38.46 -1.55 15.77
C GLU A 29 -37.69 -1.26 17.08
N ALA A 30 -38.00 -2.02 18.15
CA ALA A 30 -37.37 -1.83 19.45
C ALA A 30 -35.82 -1.97 19.43
N PHE A 31 -35.32 -2.88 18.59
CA PHE A 31 -33.87 -3.04 18.42
C PHE A 31 -33.24 -1.90 17.61
N LEU A 32 -33.92 -1.45 16.56
CA LEU A 32 -33.48 -0.27 15.80
C LEU A 32 -33.47 0.99 16.68
N ASP A 33 -34.52 1.20 17.51
CA ASP A 33 -34.57 2.30 18.48
C ASP A 33 -33.38 2.27 19.45
N LYS A 34 -32.98 1.09 19.91
CA LYS A 34 -31.80 0.91 20.78
C LYS A 34 -30.51 1.36 20.07
N ILE A 35 -30.29 0.96 18.82
CA ILE A 35 -29.14 1.39 18.01
C ILE A 35 -29.15 2.92 17.83
N GLU A 36 -30.31 3.49 17.53
CA GLU A 36 -30.48 4.94 17.37
C GLU A 36 -30.24 5.71 18.68
N GLN A 37 -30.63 5.16 19.82
CA GLN A 37 -30.35 5.75 21.14
C GLN A 37 -28.83 5.75 21.41
N ILE A 38 -28.13 4.63 21.16
CA ILE A 38 -26.69 4.53 21.30
C ILE A 38 -26.00 5.55 20.40
N ARG A 39 -26.42 5.66 19.14
CA ARG A 39 -25.87 6.62 18.16
C ARG A 39 -26.09 8.08 18.57
N LYS A 40 -27.30 8.41 19.05
CA LYS A 40 -27.66 9.76 19.50
C LYS A 40 -26.93 10.14 20.79
N GLY A 41 -26.77 9.20 21.72
CA GLY A 41 -25.98 9.35 22.93
C GLY A 41 -24.55 9.75 22.59
N ALA A 42 -23.87 8.98 21.74
CA ALA A 42 -22.50 9.30 21.32
C ALA A 42 -22.35 10.67 20.63
N LYS A 43 -23.38 11.13 19.92
CA LYS A 43 -23.36 12.47 19.30
C LYS A 43 -23.57 13.60 20.31
N ALA A 44 -24.36 13.37 21.35
CA ALA A 44 -24.64 14.36 22.40
C ALA A 44 -23.41 14.53 23.32
N ASP A 45 -22.71 13.45 23.59
CA ASP A 45 -21.59 13.36 24.53
C ASP A 45 -20.36 14.19 24.11
N ARG A 46 -20.14 14.40 22.83
CA ARG A 46 -19.07 15.31 22.34
C ARG A 46 -19.23 16.77 22.75
N ARG A 47 -20.31 17.13 23.45
CA ARG A 47 -20.60 18.48 23.95
C ARG A 47 -20.31 18.67 25.44
N GLY A 48 -19.92 17.63 26.16
CA GLY A 48 -19.53 17.67 27.56
C GLY A 48 -19.54 16.27 28.20
N SER A 49 -18.53 15.86 28.88
CA SER A 49 -18.24 14.61 29.61
C SER A 49 -18.95 13.35 29.13
N MET A 50 -18.16 12.30 28.91
CA MET A 50 -18.63 10.99 28.44
C MET A 50 -19.79 10.46 29.31
N ASP A 51 -20.97 10.30 28.73
CA ASP A 51 -22.21 10.09 29.47
C ASP A 51 -22.24 8.69 30.10
N ALA A 52 -22.40 8.63 31.40
CA ALA A 52 -22.63 7.41 32.16
C ALA A 52 -23.82 6.61 31.59
N GLU A 53 -24.80 7.27 30.97
CA GLU A 53 -25.96 6.62 30.34
C GLU A 53 -25.58 5.83 29.08
N LEU A 54 -24.70 6.33 28.20
CA LEU A 54 -24.24 5.60 27.02
C LEU A 54 -23.45 4.37 27.43
N SER A 55 -22.53 4.53 28.37
CA SER A 55 -21.76 3.43 28.94
C SER A 55 -22.67 2.37 29.60
N ALA A 56 -23.67 2.81 30.38
CA ALA A 56 -24.66 1.93 31.01
C ALA A 56 -25.51 1.18 29.96
N SER A 57 -25.93 1.85 28.89
CA SER A 57 -26.69 1.26 27.79
C SER A 57 -25.90 0.15 27.09
N LEU A 58 -24.60 0.38 26.82
CA LEU A 58 -23.72 -0.62 26.20
C LEU A 58 -23.44 -1.82 27.15
N ASN A 59 -23.25 -1.54 28.45
CA ASN A 59 -23.02 -2.59 29.45
C ASN A 59 -24.25 -3.51 29.65
N GLN A 60 -25.47 -3.00 29.38
CA GLN A 60 -26.73 -3.75 29.49
C GLN A 60 -27.06 -4.60 28.27
N LEU A 61 -26.27 -4.54 27.18
CA LEU A 61 -26.50 -5.39 26.01
C LEU A 61 -26.36 -6.88 26.38
N SER A 62 -27.36 -7.68 25.99
CA SER A 62 -27.29 -9.14 26.09
C SER A 62 -26.27 -9.71 25.12
N GLU A 63 -25.79 -10.91 25.34
CA GLU A 63 -24.82 -11.57 24.44
C GLU A 63 -25.32 -11.67 23.01
N ASP A 64 -26.62 -11.90 22.81
CA ASP A 64 -27.27 -12.00 21.50
C ASP A 64 -27.35 -10.65 20.76
N GLU A 65 -27.29 -9.53 21.48
CA GLU A 65 -27.34 -8.18 20.92
C GLU A 65 -25.95 -7.64 20.55
N LEU A 66 -24.86 -8.14 21.15
CA LEU A 66 -23.51 -7.60 20.96
C LEU A 66 -23.06 -7.63 19.50
N LEU A 67 -23.21 -8.77 18.83
CA LEU A 67 -22.80 -8.93 17.44
C LEU A 67 -23.66 -8.11 16.48
N PRO A 68 -25.01 -8.10 16.57
CA PRO A 68 -25.85 -7.23 15.73
C PRO A 68 -25.55 -5.74 15.91
N VAL A 69 -25.30 -5.25 17.12
CA VAL A 69 -24.94 -3.85 17.37
C VAL A 69 -23.57 -3.51 16.76
N ALA A 70 -22.54 -4.35 16.98
CA ALA A 70 -21.24 -4.15 16.38
C ALA A 70 -21.32 -4.12 14.83
N ARG A 71 -22.12 -5.06 14.26
CA ARG A 71 -22.37 -5.15 12.81
C ARG A 71 -23.06 -3.91 12.27
N ALA A 72 -24.05 -3.37 12.96
CA ALA A 72 -24.77 -2.18 12.52
C ALA A 72 -23.85 -0.98 12.35
N PHE A 73 -22.99 -0.70 13.33
CA PHE A 73 -22.01 0.39 13.24
C PHE A 73 -20.93 0.11 12.20
N ASN A 74 -20.42 -1.12 12.10
CA ASN A 74 -19.42 -1.49 11.08
C ASN A 74 -19.98 -1.33 9.65
N GLN A 75 -21.18 -1.83 9.38
CA GLN A 75 -21.82 -1.71 8.07
C GLN A 75 -22.08 -0.25 7.72
N PHE A 76 -22.56 0.56 8.68
CA PHE A 76 -22.77 1.97 8.46
C PHE A 76 -21.47 2.70 8.08
N LEU A 77 -20.35 2.41 8.78
CA LEU A 77 -19.03 3.00 8.46
C LEU A 77 -18.55 2.61 7.06
N ASN A 78 -18.79 1.37 6.63
CA ASN A 78 -18.47 0.95 5.27
C ASN A 78 -19.33 1.67 4.22
N LEU A 79 -20.64 1.82 4.47
CA LEU A 79 -21.55 2.55 3.58
C LEU A 79 -21.19 4.05 3.50
N ALA A 80 -20.87 4.67 4.63
CA ALA A 80 -20.38 6.05 4.66
C ALA A 80 -19.06 6.24 3.87
N ASN A 81 -18.16 5.26 3.97
CA ASN A 81 -16.93 5.26 3.18
C ASN A 81 -17.20 5.16 1.68
N ILE A 82 -18.21 4.39 1.25
CA ILE A 82 -18.61 4.27 -0.17
C ILE A 82 -19.17 5.60 -0.66
N ALA A 83 -20.11 6.21 0.08
CA ALA A 83 -20.68 7.51 -0.26
C ALA A 83 -19.60 8.59 -0.39
N GLU A 84 -18.65 8.62 0.55
CA GLU A 84 -17.53 9.57 0.52
C GLU A 84 -16.61 9.34 -0.69
N GLN A 85 -16.24 8.08 -0.98
CA GLN A 85 -15.44 7.74 -2.16
C GLN A 85 -16.15 8.17 -3.44
N TYR A 86 -17.43 7.88 -3.54
CA TYR A 86 -18.26 8.27 -4.66
C TYR A 86 -18.29 9.79 -4.85
N GLN A 87 -18.55 10.55 -3.80
CA GLN A 87 -18.57 12.02 -3.86
C GLN A 87 -17.21 12.63 -4.19
N LEU A 88 -16.10 12.02 -3.74
CA LEU A 88 -14.75 12.46 -4.12
C LEU A 88 -14.51 12.35 -5.64
N ILE A 89 -15.11 11.37 -6.32
CA ILE A 89 -15.05 11.24 -7.79
C ILE A 89 -15.86 12.36 -8.46
N HIS A 90 -17.11 12.59 -8.05
CA HIS A 90 -18.04 13.50 -8.69
C HIS A 90 -17.81 14.99 -8.41
N ARG A 91 -17.23 15.33 -7.26
CA ARG A 91 -16.76 16.71 -7.00
C ARG A 91 -15.91 17.27 -8.14
N ARG A 92 -15.22 16.40 -8.85
CA ARG A 92 -14.23 16.74 -9.88
C ARG A 92 -14.85 17.00 -11.25
N GLU A 93 -16.02 16.46 -11.49
CA GLU A 93 -16.71 16.66 -12.78
C GLU A 93 -17.57 17.95 -12.82
N GLU A 94 -18.15 18.39 -11.70
CA GLU A 94 -19.10 19.51 -11.64
C GLU A 94 -18.45 20.87 -11.37
N THR A 95 -17.28 20.95 -10.77
CA THR A 95 -16.63 22.22 -10.52
C THR A 95 -15.66 22.59 -11.63
N GLN A 96 -15.92 23.68 -12.35
CA GLN A 96 -14.92 24.37 -13.17
C GLN A 96 -13.69 24.80 -12.35
N ALA A 97 -13.81 24.85 -11.04
CA ALA A 97 -12.73 24.87 -10.05
C ALA A 97 -12.53 23.45 -9.53
N ALA A 98 -12.10 22.52 -10.40
CA ALA A 98 -11.72 21.18 -9.97
C ALA A 98 -10.63 21.26 -8.90
N PRO A 99 -10.69 20.41 -7.86
CA PRO A 99 -9.60 20.30 -6.91
C PRO A 99 -8.26 20.08 -7.64
N PHE A 100 -7.22 20.61 -7.08
CA PHE A 100 -5.83 20.58 -7.54
C PHE A 100 -5.42 19.25 -8.27
N GLU A 101 -5.98 18.13 -7.88
CA GLU A 101 -5.59 16.81 -8.32
C GLU A 101 -6.04 16.38 -9.73
N SER A 102 -7.17 16.88 -10.26
CA SER A 102 -7.64 16.46 -11.59
C SER A 102 -7.01 17.24 -12.75
N ARG A 103 -6.41 18.37 -12.44
CA ARG A 103 -5.71 19.24 -13.41
C ARG A 103 -4.20 19.16 -13.29
N VAL A 104 -3.69 18.37 -12.34
CA VAL A 104 -2.27 18.37 -11.96
C VAL A 104 -1.36 18.14 -13.16
N LEU A 105 -1.61 17.12 -13.97
CA LEU A 105 -0.73 16.86 -15.13
C LEU A 105 -0.85 17.91 -16.24
N PRO A 106 -2.03 18.33 -16.72
CA PRO A 106 -2.16 19.40 -17.71
C PRO A 106 -1.56 20.73 -17.23
N GLU A 107 -1.85 21.14 -15.99
CA GLU A 107 -1.33 22.38 -15.41
C GLU A 107 0.18 22.31 -15.21
N LEU A 108 0.70 21.19 -14.75
CA LEU A 108 2.13 20.95 -14.62
C LEU A 108 2.84 21.05 -15.96
N LEU A 109 2.32 20.39 -17.00
CA LEU A 109 2.91 20.46 -18.35
C LEU A 109 2.89 21.89 -18.91
N ALA A 110 1.82 22.64 -18.70
CA ALA A 110 1.72 24.05 -19.08
C ALA A 110 2.77 24.90 -18.33
N ARG A 111 2.92 24.69 -17.00
CA ARG A 111 3.93 25.37 -16.19
C ARG A 111 5.34 25.06 -16.69
N LEU A 112 5.66 23.80 -16.91
CA LEU A 112 6.98 23.36 -17.41
C LEU A 112 7.28 23.96 -18.79
N ARG A 113 6.28 24.08 -19.68
CA ARG A 113 6.43 24.77 -20.95
C ARG A 113 6.77 26.26 -20.77
N ASN A 114 6.09 26.93 -19.85
CA ASN A 114 6.34 28.33 -19.53
C ASN A 114 7.73 28.56 -18.89
N GLU A 115 8.24 27.58 -18.16
CA GLU A 115 9.60 27.60 -17.59
C GLU A 115 10.69 27.22 -18.61
N GLY A 116 10.33 26.98 -19.88
CA GLY A 116 11.27 26.82 -20.98
C GLY A 116 11.63 25.37 -21.34
N HIS A 117 10.97 24.38 -20.77
CA HIS A 117 11.17 22.98 -21.18
C HIS A 117 10.68 22.75 -22.61
N SER A 118 11.49 22.12 -23.47
CA SER A 118 11.09 21.83 -24.85
C SER A 118 10.03 20.73 -24.93
N ALA A 119 9.22 20.73 -26.01
CA ALA A 119 8.20 19.73 -26.27
C ALA A 119 8.80 18.30 -26.28
N GLU A 120 9.92 18.12 -26.96
CA GLU A 120 10.62 16.85 -27.11
C GLU A 120 11.21 16.38 -25.76
N SER A 121 11.68 17.33 -24.94
CA SER A 121 12.19 17.01 -23.59
C SER A 121 11.05 16.47 -22.71
N LEU A 122 9.92 17.16 -22.68
CA LEU A 122 8.76 16.73 -21.88
C LEU A 122 8.21 15.37 -22.34
N ALA A 123 8.04 15.18 -23.66
CA ALA A 123 7.56 13.91 -24.22
C ALA A 123 8.52 12.75 -23.85
N ARG A 124 9.82 12.99 -23.96
CA ARG A 124 10.86 12.01 -23.62
C ARG A 124 10.86 11.70 -22.10
N GLN A 125 10.78 12.72 -21.26
CA GLN A 125 10.76 12.54 -19.80
C GLN A 125 9.52 11.75 -19.36
N LEU A 126 8.34 12.15 -19.83
CA LEU A 126 7.09 11.47 -19.49
C LEU A 126 7.09 10.00 -19.93
N ALA A 127 7.60 9.71 -21.14
CA ALA A 127 7.71 8.35 -21.66
C ALA A 127 8.72 7.47 -20.90
N ARG A 128 9.73 8.10 -20.25
CA ARG A 128 10.81 7.41 -19.53
C ARG A 128 10.60 7.30 -18.03
N LEU A 129 9.51 7.86 -17.50
CA LEU A 129 9.21 7.70 -16.08
C LEU A 129 9.08 6.20 -15.73
N GLU A 130 9.62 5.84 -14.58
CA GLU A 130 9.58 4.49 -14.02
C GLU A 130 8.96 4.54 -12.62
N ILE A 131 7.64 4.46 -12.56
CA ILE A 131 6.88 4.43 -11.31
C ILE A 131 6.41 3.00 -11.09
N GLU A 132 6.87 2.34 -10.03
CA GLU A 132 6.47 0.97 -9.71
C GLU A 132 5.72 0.93 -8.38
N LEU A 133 4.45 0.55 -8.46
CA LEU A 133 3.56 0.39 -7.32
C LEU A 133 3.55 -1.07 -6.89
N VAL A 134 4.03 -1.34 -5.68
CA VAL A 134 4.21 -2.70 -5.17
C VAL A 134 3.05 -3.06 -4.26
N LEU A 135 2.19 -3.96 -4.72
CA LEU A 135 1.02 -4.42 -4.00
C LEU A 135 1.43 -5.37 -2.86
N THR A 136 1.01 -5.06 -1.63
CA THR A 136 1.29 -5.89 -0.46
C THR A 136 0.01 -6.27 0.26
N ALA A 137 -0.04 -7.49 0.78
CA ALA A 137 -1.12 -7.89 1.66
C ALA A 137 -1.03 -7.14 2.99
N HIS A 138 -2.18 -6.79 3.55
CA HIS A 138 -2.23 -6.20 4.88
C HIS A 138 -3.08 -7.07 5.82
N PRO A 139 -2.63 -7.32 7.06
CA PRO A 139 -3.35 -8.19 7.98
C PRO A 139 -4.75 -7.69 8.35
N THR A 140 -5.02 -6.40 8.19
CA THR A 140 -6.32 -5.80 8.53
C THR A 140 -7.36 -5.88 7.42
N GLU A 141 -6.99 -6.37 6.22
CA GLU A 141 -7.95 -6.65 5.14
C GLU A 141 -8.77 -7.91 5.46
N VAL A 142 -9.73 -7.76 6.35
CA VAL A 142 -10.60 -8.85 6.84
C VAL A 142 -11.79 -9.06 5.93
N ALA A 143 -12.13 -8.06 5.08
CA ALA A 143 -13.33 -8.08 4.25
C ALA A 143 -13.33 -9.26 3.25
N ARG A 144 -14.47 -9.95 3.17
CA ARG A 144 -14.66 -11.02 2.17
C ARG A 144 -14.83 -10.42 0.77
N ARG A 145 -14.31 -11.11 -0.25
CA ARG A 145 -14.47 -10.72 -1.66
C ARG A 145 -15.94 -10.46 -2.03
N THR A 146 -16.87 -11.25 -1.48
CA THR A 146 -18.30 -11.08 -1.70
C THR A 146 -18.84 -9.76 -1.16
N LEU A 147 -18.35 -9.29 -0.01
CA LEU A 147 -18.71 -7.96 0.52
C LEU A 147 -18.13 -6.84 -0.34
N ILE A 148 -16.88 -6.99 -0.79
CA ILE A 148 -16.25 -6.03 -1.68
C ILE A 148 -17.09 -5.85 -2.95
N GLN A 149 -17.49 -6.94 -3.60
CA GLN A 149 -18.34 -6.90 -4.81
C GLN A 149 -19.69 -6.22 -4.56
N LYS A 150 -20.30 -6.42 -3.38
CA LYS A 150 -21.53 -5.72 -3.01
C LYS A 150 -21.31 -4.22 -2.82
N TYR A 151 -20.24 -3.84 -2.16
CA TYR A 151 -19.88 -2.44 -1.95
C TYR A 151 -19.57 -1.72 -3.27
N ASP A 152 -18.89 -2.38 -4.20
CA ASP A 152 -18.63 -1.86 -5.54
C ASP A 152 -19.95 -1.69 -6.35
N ALA A 153 -20.87 -2.66 -6.20
CA ALA A 153 -22.20 -2.57 -6.81
C ALA A 153 -23.03 -1.42 -6.19
N ILE A 154 -22.92 -1.16 -4.88
CA ILE A 154 -23.58 0.00 -4.23
C ILE A 154 -23.00 1.30 -4.79
N ALA A 155 -21.68 1.42 -4.92
CA ALA A 155 -21.04 2.60 -5.51
C ALA A 155 -21.54 2.84 -6.95
N ALA A 156 -21.67 1.78 -7.76
CA ALA A 156 -22.21 1.86 -9.11
C ALA A 156 -23.67 2.33 -9.15
N GLN A 157 -24.51 1.96 -8.15
CA GLN A 157 -25.89 2.44 -8.07
C GLN A 157 -25.95 3.91 -7.66
N LEU A 158 -25.09 4.40 -6.77
CA LEU A 158 -24.97 5.82 -6.46
C LEU A 158 -24.59 6.61 -7.71
N ALA A 159 -23.65 6.10 -8.51
CA ALA A 159 -23.26 6.69 -9.78
C ALA A 159 -24.44 6.73 -10.79
N ALA A 160 -25.22 5.65 -10.87
CA ALA A 160 -26.39 5.61 -11.72
C ALA A 160 -27.48 6.61 -11.28
N GLN A 161 -27.59 6.88 -9.96
CA GLN A 161 -28.59 7.80 -9.42
C GLN A 161 -28.35 9.27 -9.83
N ASP A 162 -27.12 9.67 -10.09
CA ASP A 162 -26.75 11.04 -10.46
C ASP A 162 -26.97 11.37 -11.93
N HIS A 163 -27.40 10.42 -12.77
CA HIS A 163 -27.79 10.72 -14.15
C HIS A 163 -29.01 11.64 -14.17
N ARG A 164 -28.90 12.79 -14.89
CA ARG A 164 -29.91 13.86 -14.89
C ARG A 164 -31.26 13.45 -15.49
N ASP A 165 -31.27 12.46 -16.38
CA ASP A 165 -32.46 12.12 -17.19
C ASP A 165 -33.16 10.82 -16.75
N LEU A 166 -32.99 10.43 -15.45
CA LEU A 166 -33.66 9.25 -14.93
C LEU A 166 -35.15 9.42 -14.82
N THR A 167 -35.90 8.45 -15.35
CA THR A 167 -37.35 8.32 -15.12
C THR A 167 -37.62 7.91 -13.65
N THR A 168 -38.86 8.15 -13.20
CA THR A 168 -39.30 7.73 -11.86
C THR A 168 -39.13 6.22 -11.66
N ALA A 169 -39.43 5.42 -12.67
CA ALA A 169 -39.24 3.95 -12.60
C ALA A 169 -37.77 3.53 -12.48
N GLU A 170 -36.86 4.20 -13.16
CA GLU A 170 -35.41 3.94 -13.03
C GLU A 170 -34.89 4.31 -11.65
N ARG A 171 -35.33 5.45 -11.08
CA ARG A 171 -34.96 5.84 -9.71
C ARG A 171 -35.45 4.82 -8.68
N GLU A 172 -36.70 4.36 -8.83
CA GLU A 172 -37.26 3.33 -7.96
C GLU A 172 -36.49 2.00 -8.09
N GLN A 173 -36.09 1.61 -9.30
CA GLN A 173 -35.29 0.43 -9.53
C GLN A 173 -33.90 0.51 -8.89
N ILE A 174 -33.26 1.68 -8.96
CA ILE A 174 -31.98 1.95 -8.26
C ILE A 174 -32.16 1.81 -6.75
N HIS A 175 -33.22 2.40 -6.19
CA HIS A 175 -33.53 2.33 -4.76
C HIS A 175 -33.75 0.88 -4.29
N ILE A 176 -34.54 0.12 -5.02
CA ILE A 176 -34.79 -1.32 -4.75
C ILE A 176 -33.46 -2.11 -4.82
N THR A 177 -32.63 -1.81 -5.80
CA THR A 177 -31.34 -2.48 -5.98
C THR A 177 -30.38 -2.15 -4.83
N LEU A 178 -30.30 -0.89 -4.38
CA LEU A 178 -29.55 -0.47 -3.20
C LEU A 178 -30.02 -1.20 -1.94
N GLN A 179 -31.34 -1.24 -1.70
CA GLN A 179 -31.91 -1.93 -0.56
C GLN A 179 -31.55 -3.41 -0.55
N ARG A 180 -31.66 -4.07 -1.71
CA ARG A 180 -31.25 -5.49 -1.87
C ARG A 180 -29.76 -5.70 -1.57
N LEU A 181 -28.87 -4.87 -2.14
CA LEU A 181 -27.43 -5.00 -1.95
C LEU A 181 -27.02 -4.78 -0.49
N ILE A 182 -27.65 -3.80 0.19
CA ILE A 182 -27.42 -3.54 1.60
C ILE A 182 -27.92 -4.71 2.47
N ALA A 183 -29.11 -5.24 2.18
CA ALA A 183 -29.63 -6.42 2.87
C ALA A 183 -28.72 -7.65 2.64
N GLU A 184 -28.25 -7.88 1.42
CA GLU A 184 -27.28 -8.93 1.12
C GLU A 184 -25.94 -8.74 1.87
N ALA A 185 -25.46 -7.49 1.98
CA ALA A 185 -24.24 -7.19 2.74
C ALA A 185 -24.47 -7.46 4.24
N TRP A 186 -25.60 -7.03 4.78
CA TRP A 186 -25.99 -7.26 6.18
C TRP A 186 -26.04 -8.74 6.56
N HIS A 187 -26.62 -9.58 5.70
CA HIS A 187 -26.72 -11.03 5.92
C HIS A 187 -25.46 -11.82 5.54
N THR A 188 -24.46 -11.15 4.98
CA THR A 188 -23.17 -11.78 4.65
C THR A 188 -22.25 -11.73 5.87
N GLU A 189 -21.67 -12.88 6.24
CA GLU A 189 -20.71 -12.95 7.33
C GLU A 189 -19.46 -12.10 7.00
N GLU A 190 -19.13 -11.14 7.86
CA GLU A 190 -18.09 -10.15 7.63
C GLU A 190 -16.70 -10.73 7.84
N ILE A 191 -16.56 -11.62 8.81
CA ILE A 191 -15.29 -12.12 9.28
C ILE A 191 -14.98 -13.48 8.66
N ARG A 192 -13.73 -13.64 8.23
CA ARG A 192 -13.23 -14.95 7.81
C ARG A 192 -13.01 -15.83 9.04
N ARG A 193 -13.51 -17.07 9.01
CA ARG A 193 -13.28 -18.05 10.08
C ARG A 193 -11.91 -18.71 9.98
N THR A 194 -11.33 -18.73 8.79
CA THR A 194 -10.03 -19.34 8.51
C THR A 194 -9.02 -18.26 8.10
N ARG A 195 -7.81 -18.39 8.62
CA ARG A 195 -6.69 -17.50 8.25
C ARG A 195 -6.39 -17.66 6.76
N PRO A 196 -6.29 -16.57 5.99
CA PRO A 196 -5.95 -16.63 4.57
C PRO A 196 -4.54 -17.22 4.38
N THR A 197 -4.36 -17.94 3.28
CA THR A 197 -3.05 -18.38 2.83
C THR A 197 -2.36 -17.26 2.03
N PRO A 198 -1.02 -17.29 1.84
CA PRO A 198 -0.35 -16.34 0.95
C PRO A 198 -0.87 -16.38 -0.50
N VAL A 199 -1.36 -17.53 -0.95
CA VAL A 199 -2.01 -17.69 -2.26
C VAL A 199 -3.36 -16.96 -2.32
N ASP A 200 -4.14 -17.01 -1.24
CA ASP A 200 -5.41 -16.25 -1.16
C ASP A 200 -5.16 -14.73 -1.19
N GLU A 201 -4.10 -14.27 -0.53
CA GLU A 201 -3.68 -12.87 -0.59
C GLU A 201 -3.29 -12.46 -2.02
N ALA A 202 -2.53 -13.30 -2.74
CA ALA A 202 -2.16 -13.04 -4.13
C ALA A 202 -3.40 -12.99 -5.05
N LYS A 203 -4.34 -13.92 -4.90
CA LYS A 203 -5.62 -13.91 -5.64
C LYS A 203 -6.41 -12.63 -5.39
N TRP A 204 -6.38 -12.13 -4.17
CA TRP A 204 -7.02 -10.85 -3.85
C TRP A 204 -6.36 -9.67 -4.59
N GLY A 205 -5.03 -9.59 -4.57
CA GLY A 205 -4.31 -8.55 -5.33
C GLY A 205 -4.57 -8.62 -6.84
N PHE A 206 -4.64 -9.83 -7.40
CA PHE A 206 -4.97 -10.01 -8.82
C PHE A 206 -6.40 -9.58 -9.15
N ALA A 207 -7.35 -9.76 -8.22
CA ALA A 207 -8.72 -9.31 -8.42
C ALA A 207 -8.82 -7.78 -8.54
N VAL A 208 -7.99 -7.01 -7.84
CA VAL A 208 -7.95 -5.54 -7.99
C VAL A 208 -7.49 -5.16 -9.40
N ILE A 209 -6.54 -5.90 -9.97
CA ILE A 209 -6.12 -5.68 -11.36
C ILE A 209 -7.26 -6.00 -12.31
N GLU A 210 -7.92 -7.16 -12.16
CA GLU A 210 -9.02 -7.60 -13.02
C GLU A 210 -10.21 -6.62 -13.01
N HIS A 211 -10.63 -6.17 -11.81
CA HIS A 211 -11.87 -5.41 -11.66
C HIS A 211 -11.70 -3.91 -11.86
N SER A 212 -10.50 -3.37 -11.66
CA SER A 212 -10.29 -1.93 -11.70
C SER A 212 -9.12 -1.52 -12.59
N LEU A 213 -7.89 -1.94 -12.29
CA LEU A 213 -6.69 -1.47 -12.99
C LEU A 213 -6.68 -1.86 -14.48
N TRP A 214 -7.34 -2.96 -14.86
CA TRP A 214 -7.45 -3.38 -16.26
C TRP A 214 -8.16 -2.36 -17.15
N GLN A 215 -9.13 -1.64 -16.58
CA GLN A 215 -9.82 -0.53 -17.22
C GLN A 215 -9.13 0.81 -16.98
N ALA A 216 -8.63 1.05 -15.76
CA ALA A 216 -8.05 2.33 -15.40
C ALA A 216 -6.76 2.66 -16.17
N ILE A 217 -5.91 1.65 -16.47
CA ILE A 217 -4.64 1.87 -17.17
C ILE A 217 -4.82 2.45 -18.56
N PRO A 218 -5.64 1.90 -19.46
CA PRO A 218 -5.87 2.52 -20.78
C PRO A 218 -6.43 3.94 -20.66
N ASN A 219 -7.41 4.15 -19.78
CA ASN A 219 -8.02 5.47 -19.57
C ASN A 219 -6.98 6.49 -19.08
N HIS A 220 -6.17 6.12 -18.09
CA HIS A 220 -5.06 6.93 -17.59
C HIS A 220 -4.08 7.30 -18.71
N MET A 221 -3.66 6.31 -19.50
CA MET A 221 -2.73 6.53 -20.61
C MET A 221 -3.31 7.43 -21.71
N ARG A 222 -4.62 7.31 -22.02
CA ARG A 222 -5.30 8.22 -22.95
C ARG A 222 -5.30 9.66 -22.44
N LYS A 223 -5.62 9.87 -21.15
CA LYS A 223 -5.62 11.21 -20.54
C LYS A 223 -4.21 11.80 -20.47
N ALA A 224 -3.20 11.00 -20.13
CA ALA A 224 -1.81 11.44 -20.12
C ALA A 224 -1.29 11.79 -21.51
N ASP A 225 -1.60 10.98 -22.53
CA ASP A 225 -1.26 11.24 -23.92
C ASP A 225 -1.95 12.50 -24.46
N GLN A 226 -3.24 12.69 -24.14
CA GLN A 226 -3.99 13.88 -24.54
C GLN A 226 -3.46 15.14 -23.86
N ALA A 227 -3.10 15.08 -22.59
CA ALA A 227 -2.48 16.19 -21.86
C ALA A 227 -1.12 16.58 -22.49
N LEU A 228 -0.29 15.57 -22.79
CA LEU A 228 0.98 15.80 -23.47
C LEU A 228 0.77 16.42 -24.86
N PHE A 229 -0.15 15.86 -25.65
CA PHE A 229 -0.46 16.39 -27.00
C PHE A 229 -0.93 17.83 -26.95
N THR A 230 -1.79 18.17 -26.01
CA THR A 230 -2.30 19.53 -25.83
C THR A 230 -1.19 20.51 -25.49
N ALA A 231 -0.24 20.10 -24.64
CA ALA A 231 0.86 20.97 -24.20
C ALA A 231 2.02 21.06 -25.21
N THR A 232 2.22 20.04 -26.05
CA THR A 232 3.44 19.89 -26.84
C THR A 232 3.22 19.60 -28.31
N GLY A 233 2.04 19.14 -28.73
CA GLY A 233 1.78 18.61 -30.09
C GLY A 233 2.33 17.20 -30.33
N LEU A 234 2.95 16.56 -29.33
CA LEU A 234 3.56 15.23 -29.42
C LEU A 234 2.71 14.19 -28.69
N ARG A 235 2.78 12.93 -29.14
CA ARG A 235 2.09 11.78 -28.56
C ARG A 235 3.07 10.88 -27.81
N LEU A 236 2.56 10.13 -26.84
CA LEU A 236 3.32 9.08 -26.17
C LEU A 236 3.58 7.90 -27.10
N PRO A 237 4.81 7.35 -27.13
CA PRO A 237 5.08 6.13 -27.90
C PRO A 237 4.28 4.93 -27.36
N LEU A 238 4.05 3.92 -28.21
CA LEU A 238 3.29 2.71 -27.84
C LEU A 238 3.93 1.96 -26.67
N GLU A 239 5.25 1.95 -26.60
CA GLU A 239 6.02 1.26 -25.58
C GLU A 239 6.04 1.99 -24.23
N ALA A 240 5.51 3.19 -24.14
CA ALA A 240 5.48 3.97 -22.91
C ALA A 240 4.60 3.27 -21.86
N ALA A 241 5.19 2.94 -20.72
CA ALA A 241 4.52 2.43 -19.53
C ALA A 241 5.13 3.09 -18.31
N PRO A 242 4.82 4.37 -18.05
CA PRO A 242 5.41 5.14 -16.97
C PRO A 242 5.03 4.59 -15.59
N ILE A 243 3.92 3.86 -15.49
CA ILE A 243 3.48 3.19 -14.26
C ILE A 243 3.42 1.69 -14.49
N ARG A 244 3.99 0.94 -13.54
CA ARG A 244 4.00 -0.53 -13.52
C ARG A 244 3.63 -1.04 -12.14
N PHE A 245 3.34 -2.34 -12.07
CA PHE A 245 2.93 -2.99 -10.83
C PHE A 245 3.86 -4.15 -10.48
N ALA A 246 4.14 -4.28 -9.19
CA ALA A 246 4.79 -5.44 -8.61
C ALA A 246 3.95 -5.96 -7.43
N SER A 247 4.30 -7.11 -6.88
CA SER A 247 3.61 -7.69 -5.73
C SER A 247 4.61 -8.35 -4.78
N TRP A 248 4.28 -8.33 -3.48
CA TRP A 248 4.97 -9.10 -2.44
C TRP A 248 4.19 -10.35 -2.03
N MET A 249 2.94 -10.46 -2.47
CA MET A 249 2.05 -11.56 -2.08
C MET A 249 2.53 -12.88 -2.67
N GLY A 250 2.97 -13.80 -1.81
CA GLY A 250 3.61 -15.06 -2.19
C GLY A 250 5.12 -15.00 -2.39
N GLY A 251 5.74 -13.82 -2.20
CA GLY A 251 7.20 -13.61 -2.30
C GLY A 251 7.85 -13.15 -0.99
N ASP A 252 7.08 -12.64 -0.04
CA ASP A 252 7.57 -12.06 1.20
C ASP A 252 7.67 -13.09 2.33
N ARG A 253 8.90 -13.55 2.60
CA ARG A 253 9.23 -14.56 3.62
C ARG A 253 9.61 -13.96 4.97
N ASP A 254 9.79 -12.66 5.07
CA ASP A 254 10.24 -12.03 6.32
C ASP A 254 9.36 -12.44 7.50
N GLY A 255 9.85 -13.40 8.29
CA GLY A 255 9.15 -14.01 9.42
C GLY A 255 7.77 -14.62 9.09
N ASN A 256 7.52 -15.00 7.83
CA ASN A 256 6.31 -15.73 7.44
C ASN A 256 6.67 -17.15 6.95
N PRO A 257 6.55 -18.17 7.82
CA PRO A 257 6.89 -19.54 7.47
C PRO A 257 5.93 -20.15 6.42
N ASN A 258 4.78 -19.50 6.17
CA ASN A 258 3.80 -19.97 5.19
C ASN A 258 4.17 -19.60 3.74
N VAL A 259 5.14 -18.70 3.53
CA VAL A 259 5.65 -18.33 2.20
C VAL A 259 6.85 -19.20 1.87
N THR A 260 6.61 -20.30 1.18
CA THR A 260 7.62 -21.26 0.75
C THR A 260 7.96 -21.10 -0.74
N ALA A 261 9.03 -21.78 -1.18
CA ALA A 261 9.39 -21.86 -2.60
C ALA A 261 8.23 -22.37 -3.48
N ALA A 262 7.50 -23.37 -2.97
CA ALA A 262 6.31 -23.91 -3.66
C ALA A 262 5.20 -22.85 -3.80
N VAL A 263 4.93 -22.07 -2.77
CA VAL A 263 3.96 -20.95 -2.80
C VAL A 263 4.38 -19.90 -3.82
N THR A 264 5.66 -19.54 -3.86
CA THR A 264 6.18 -18.60 -4.86
C THR A 264 5.94 -19.08 -6.28
N ARG A 265 6.22 -20.35 -6.56
CA ARG A 265 5.93 -20.96 -7.86
C ARG A 265 4.44 -20.94 -8.19
N GLU A 266 3.59 -21.31 -7.24
CA GLU A 266 2.14 -21.30 -7.42
C GLU A 266 1.61 -19.90 -7.77
N VAL A 267 2.07 -18.87 -7.05
CA VAL A 267 1.68 -17.48 -7.30
C VAL A 267 2.13 -16.97 -8.68
N LEU A 268 3.35 -17.31 -9.11
CA LEU A 268 3.85 -16.99 -10.45
C LEU A 268 3.00 -17.64 -11.56
N LEU A 269 2.59 -18.90 -11.37
CA LEU A 269 1.70 -19.60 -12.32
C LEU A 269 0.29 -19.00 -12.33
N LEU A 270 -0.26 -18.63 -11.17
CA LEU A 270 -1.56 -17.98 -11.06
C LEU A 270 -1.56 -16.60 -11.73
N ALA A 271 -0.50 -15.82 -11.56
CA ALA A 271 -0.34 -14.53 -12.24
C ALA A 271 -0.35 -14.69 -13.75
N ARG A 272 0.38 -15.67 -14.26
CA ARG A 272 0.42 -16.00 -15.70
C ARG A 272 -0.93 -16.52 -16.22
N TRP A 273 -1.60 -17.35 -15.44
CA TRP A 273 -2.95 -17.83 -15.76
C TRP A 273 -3.93 -16.67 -15.88
N MET A 274 -3.96 -15.76 -14.90
CA MET A 274 -4.83 -14.59 -14.89
C MET A 274 -4.54 -13.65 -16.07
N ALA A 275 -3.28 -13.35 -16.34
CA ALA A 275 -2.91 -12.53 -17.49
C ALA A 275 -3.41 -13.14 -18.80
N ALA A 276 -3.18 -14.44 -19.03
CA ALA A 276 -3.65 -15.13 -20.23
C ALA A 276 -5.18 -15.12 -20.36
N ASP A 277 -5.92 -15.24 -19.25
CA ASP A 277 -7.38 -15.18 -19.24
C ASP A 277 -7.91 -13.78 -19.57
N LEU A 278 -7.32 -12.74 -19.00
CA LEU A 278 -7.69 -11.35 -19.26
C LEU A 278 -7.42 -10.95 -20.72
N TYR A 279 -6.22 -11.28 -21.25
CA TYR A 279 -5.92 -11.03 -22.68
C TYR A 279 -6.79 -11.87 -23.62
N LEU A 280 -7.18 -13.07 -23.21
CA LEU A 280 -8.08 -13.89 -24.01
C LEU A 280 -9.44 -13.19 -24.20
N ARG A 281 -9.97 -12.57 -23.14
CA ARG A 281 -11.21 -11.77 -23.22
C ARG A 281 -11.04 -10.56 -24.14
N ASP A 282 -9.93 -9.82 -24.02
CA ASP A 282 -9.64 -8.68 -24.88
C ASP A 282 -9.49 -9.10 -26.35
N VAL A 283 -8.75 -10.18 -26.63
CA VAL A 283 -8.54 -10.67 -28.00
C VAL A 283 -9.79 -11.25 -28.61
N ASP A 284 -10.68 -11.89 -27.82
CA ASP A 284 -11.99 -12.33 -28.29
C ASP A 284 -12.86 -11.14 -28.71
N HIS A 285 -12.85 -10.06 -27.92
CA HIS A 285 -13.53 -8.81 -28.26
C HIS A 285 -12.96 -8.17 -29.52
N LEU A 286 -11.64 -8.00 -29.62
CA LEU A 286 -10.97 -7.46 -30.80
C LEU A 286 -11.24 -8.30 -32.06
N ALA A 287 -11.27 -9.62 -31.96
CA ALA A 287 -11.57 -10.50 -33.07
C ALA A 287 -13.03 -10.37 -33.53
N ALA A 288 -13.96 -9.98 -32.65
CA ALA A 288 -15.34 -9.67 -33.03
C ALA A 288 -15.43 -8.35 -33.79
N GLU A 289 -14.68 -7.33 -33.40
CA GLU A 289 -14.73 -5.98 -33.96
C GLU A 289 -13.91 -5.82 -35.26
N LEU A 290 -12.66 -6.37 -35.30
CA LEU A 290 -11.72 -6.14 -36.39
C LEU A 290 -11.98 -7.07 -37.60
N SER A 291 -13.02 -6.77 -38.37
CA SER A 291 -13.44 -7.56 -39.53
C SER A 291 -13.03 -6.97 -40.89
N MET A 292 -12.13 -5.95 -40.87
CA MET A 292 -11.73 -5.24 -42.07
C MET A 292 -10.95 -6.13 -43.05
N GLN A 293 -11.19 -5.96 -44.35
CA GLN A 293 -10.53 -6.70 -45.44
C GLN A 293 -9.23 -6.03 -45.88
N GLN A 294 -9.21 -4.68 -45.82
CA GLN A 294 -8.02 -3.93 -46.19
C GLN A 294 -6.97 -4.02 -45.12
N ALA A 295 -5.76 -4.45 -45.49
CA ALA A 295 -4.66 -4.64 -44.56
C ALA A 295 -3.32 -4.40 -45.27
N SER A 296 -2.28 -4.08 -44.48
CA SER A 296 -0.90 -3.96 -44.98
C SER A 296 -0.38 -5.31 -45.49
N ASP A 297 0.62 -5.25 -46.37
CA ASP A 297 1.24 -6.47 -46.88
C ASP A 297 1.87 -7.34 -45.82
N ALA A 298 2.41 -6.72 -44.77
CA ALA A 298 2.96 -7.42 -43.60
C ALA A 298 1.88 -8.22 -42.85
N LEU A 299 0.70 -7.63 -42.64
CA LEU A 299 -0.40 -8.33 -41.97
C LEU A 299 -0.96 -9.45 -42.85
N LYS A 300 -1.13 -9.22 -44.19
CA LYS A 300 -1.58 -10.24 -45.14
C LYS A 300 -0.60 -11.44 -45.16
N ALA A 301 0.71 -11.18 -45.18
CA ALA A 301 1.72 -12.24 -45.13
C ALA A 301 1.59 -13.10 -43.86
N ARG A 302 1.24 -12.51 -42.73
CA ARG A 302 1.03 -13.22 -41.45
C ARG A 302 -0.32 -13.95 -41.41
N ALA A 303 -1.35 -13.34 -41.98
CA ALA A 303 -2.72 -13.89 -42.00
C ALA A 303 -2.92 -15.03 -43.00
N GLY A 304 -2.09 -15.12 -44.07
CA GLY A 304 -2.30 -16.01 -45.18
C GLY A 304 -3.48 -15.62 -46.06
N ASP A 305 -4.07 -16.55 -46.77
CA ASP A 305 -5.21 -16.33 -47.69
C ASP A 305 -6.53 -16.13 -46.90
N SER A 306 -6.56 -15.16 -46.03
CA SER A 306 -7.77 -14.84 -45.26
C SER A 306 -8.46 -13.59 -45.81
N ALA A 307 -9.77 -13.66 -46.00
CA ALA A 307 -10.59 -12.49 -46.33
C ALA A 307 -10.68 -11.47 -45.18
N GLU A 308 -10.38 -11.90 -43.92
CA GLU A 308 -10.40 -11.08 -42.70
C GLU A 308 -9.03 -11.20 -42.01
N PRO A 309 -8.00 -10.51 -42.52
CA PRO A 309 -6.61 -10.74 -42.07
C PRO A 309 -6.38 -10.41 -40.58
N TYR A 310 -7.02 -9.41 -40.02
CA TYR A 310 -6.94 -9.07 -38.61
C TYR A 310 -7.47 -10.19 -37.73
N ARG A 311 -8.66 -10.72 -38.05
CA ARG A 311 -9.24 -11.87 -37.33
C ARG A 311 -8.37 -13.12 -37.41
N ALA A 312 -7.74 -13.37 -38.56
CA ALA A 312 -6.87 -14.52 -38.74
C ALA A 312 -5.68 -14.46 -37.79
N VAL A 313 -5.01 -13.30 -37.67
CA VAL A 313 -3.90 -13.07 -36.75
C VAL A 313 -4.35 -13.13 -35.28
N LEU A 314 -5.46 -12.48 -34.95
CA LEU A 314 -6.02 -12.50 -33.60
C LEU A 314 -6.48 -13.92 -33.17
N LYS A 315 -7.00 -14.72 -34.12
CA LYS A 315 -7.34 -16.12 -33.85
C LYS A 315 -6.12 -16.96 -33.49
N GLN A 316 -5.00 -16.77 -34.19
CA GLN A 316 -3.74 -17.44 -33.85
C GLN A 316 -3.26 -17.05 -32.44
N LEU A 317 -3.33 -15.76 -32.11
CA LEU A 317 -2.99 -15.28 -30.77
C LEU A 317 -3.92 -15.86 -29.70
N ARG A 318 -5.21 -15.88 -29.96
CA ARG A 318 -6.24 -16.46 -29.08
C ARG A 318 -5.95 -17.92 -28.73
N GLU A 319 -5.62 -18.75 -29.71
CA GLU A 319 -5.30 -20.17 -29.46
C GLU A 319 -4.04 -20.31 -28.59
N ARG A 320 -3.00 -19.50 -28.80
CA ARG A 320 -1.81 -19.48 -27.98
C ARG A 320 -2.10 -19.00 -26.54
N LEU A 321 -2.94 -17.99 -26.36
CA LEU A 321 -3.40 -17.52 -25.04
C LEU A 321 -4.18 -18.62 -24.30
N ARG A 322 -5.07 -19.33 -25.00
CA ARG A 322 -5.82 -20.46 -24.46
C ARG A 322 -4.88 -21.60 -24.03
N ALA A 323 -3.89 -21.95 -24.85
CA ALA A 323 -2.87 -22.92 -24.53
C ALA A 323 -2.06 -22.49 -23.28
N THR A 324 -1.65 -21.21 -23.22
CA THR A 324 -0.93 -20.62 -22.07
C THR A 324 -1.74 -20.71 -20.78
N ARG A 325 -3.02 -20.31 -20.82
CA ARG A 325 -3.93 -20.37 -19.68
C ARG A 325 -4.10 -21.81 -19.18
N ASN A 326 -4.37 -22.75 -20.09
CA ASN A 326 -4.60 -24.16 -19.76
C ASN A 326 -3.33 -24.81 -19.19
N TRP A 327 -2.17 -24.55 -19.79
CA TRP A 327 -0.90 -25.04 -19.28
C TRP A 327 -0.58 -24.48 -17.90
N ALA A 328 -0.74 -23.18 -17.69
CA ALA A 328 -0.49 -22.56 -16.39
C ALA A 328 -1.39 -23.18 -15.29
N HIS A 329 -2.68 -23.41 -15.60
CA HIS A 329 -3.61 -24.06 -14.69
C HIS A 329 -3.21 -25.52 -14.38
N ALA A 330 -2.86 -26.30 -15.37
CA ALA A 330 -2.43 -27.69 -15.18
C ALA A 330 -1.15 -27.77 -14.35
N SER A 331 -0.23 -26.80 -14.54
CA SER A 331 1.06 -26.74 -13.84
C SER A 331 0.94 -26.36 -12.35
N LEU A 332 -0.23 -25.92 -11.89
CA LEU A 332 -0.49 -25.74 -10.46
C LEU A 332 -0.49 -27.07 -9.70
N THR A 333 -0.91 -28.17 -10.34
CA THR A 333 -0.96 -29.50 -9.73
C THR A 333 0.23 -30.35 -10.09
N VAL A 334 0.66 -30.33 -11.34
CA VAL A 334 1.78 -31.15 -11.84
C VAL A 334 2.69 -30.28 -12.69
N THR A 335 3.96 -30.12 -12.27
CA THR A 335 4.93 -29.35 -13.04
C THR A 335 5.19 -29.99 -14.39
N THR A 336 4.76 -29.30 -15.45
CA THR A 336 4.98 -29.72 -16.83
C THR A 336 5.79 -28.67 -17.59
N PRO A 337 6.73 -29.08 -18.45
CA PRO A 337 7.41 -28.13 -19.34
C PRO A 337 6.40 -27.36 -20.19
N ALA A 338 6.66 -26.07 -20.44
CA ALA A 338 5.80 -25.27 -21.30
C ALA A 338 5.84 -25.78 -22.75
N PRO A 339 4.69 -26.17 -23.38
CA PRO A 339 4.62 -26.55 -24.78
C PRO A 339 5.02 -25.42 -25.74
N ALA A 340 5.31 -25.74 -26.99
CA ALA A 340 5.73 -24.75 -27.97
C ALA A 340 4.67 -23.74 -28.38
N ASP A 341 3.40 -24.08 -28.24
CA ASP A 341 2.23 -23.22 -28.52
C ASP A 341 1.88 -22.25 -27.41
N VAL A 342 2.53 -22.35 -26.25
CA VAL A 342 2.40 -21.40 -25.13
C VAL A 342 3.16 -20.11 -25.48
N LEU A 343 2.66 -18.96 -25.01
CA LEU A 343 3.39 -17.69 -25.08
C LEU A 343 4.55 -17.71 -24.07
N HIS A 344 5.78 -17.47 -24.48
CA HIS A 344 6.95 -17.57 -23.63
C HIS A 344 7.43 -16.22 -23.09
N ASN A 345 7.21 -15.15 -23.84
CA ASN A 345 7.68 -13.80 -23.52
C ASN A 345 6.67 -12.74 -23.96
N ASN A 346 6.88 -11.49 -23.51
CA ASN A 346 5.96 -10.40 -23.82
C ASN A 346 5.87 -10.10 -25.33
N ARG A 347 6.91 -10.33 -26.12
CA ARG A 347 6.87 -10.12 -27.57
C ARG A 347 5.92 -11.07 -28.27
N ASP A 348 5.79 -12.31 -27.79
CA ASP A 348 4.77 -13.23 -28.29
C ASP A 348 3.34 -12.70 -28.23
N LEU A 349 3.05 -11.81 -27.23
CA LEU A 349 1.78 -11.14 -27.07
C LEU A 349 1.73 -9.82 -27.86
N LEU A 350 2.79 -9.02 -27.80
CA LEU A 350 2.81 -7.65 -28.37
C LEU A 350 2.92 -7.67 -29.90
N ASP A 351 3.80 -8.48 -30.49
CA ASP A 351 4.07 -8.43 -31.94
C ASP A 351 2.82 -8.61 -32.80
N PRO A 352 1.89 -9.55 -32.57
CA PRO A 352 0.67 -9.64 -33.36
C PRO A 352 -0.29 -8.47 -33.14
N LEU A 353 -0.34 -7.87 -31.96
CA LEU A 353 -1.18 -6.70 -31.68
C LEU A 353 -0.60 -5.44 -32.33
N GLU A 354 0.70 -5.22 -32.23
CA GLU A 354 1.42 -4.13 -32.89
C GLU A 354 1.29 -4.22 -34.43
N LEU A 355 1.37 -5.44 -34.96
CA LEU A 355 1.18 -5.66 -36.40
C LEU A 355 -0.22 -5.25 -36.86
N CYS A 356 -1.27 -5.59 -36.10
CA CYS A 356 -2.63 -5.15 -36.38
C CYS A 356 -2.77 -3.62 -36.28
N PHE A 357 -2.19 -3.02 -35.25
CA PHE A 357 -2.22 -1.58 -35.00
C PHE A 357 -1.55 -0.81 -36.14
N ASN A 358 -0.33 -1.19 -36.52
CA ASN A 358 0.42 -0.54 -37.59
C ASN A 358 -0.29 -0.69 -38.93
N SER A 359 -0.84 -1.89 -39.24
CA SER A 359 -1.59 -2.14 -40.46
C SER A 359 -2.82 -1.24 -40.58
N LEU A 360 -3.57 -1.02 -39.48
CA LEU A 360 -4.72 -0.09 -39.48
C LEU A 360 -4.27 1.34 -39.79
N HIS A 361 -3.18 1.80 -39.20
CA HIS A 361 -2.64 3.15 -39.46
C HIS A 361 -2.16 3.28 -40.92
N GLU A 362 -1.39 2.31 -41.43
CA GLU A 362 -0.94 2.28 -42.83
C GLU A 362 -2.08 2.32 -43.85
N CYS A 363 -3.22 1.71 -43.52
CA CYS A 363 -4.41 1.69 -44.35
C CYS A 363 -5.35 2.89 -44.13
N GLY A 364 -4.97 3.90 -43.36
CA GLY A 364 -5.77 5.09 -43.08
C GLY A 364 -6.93 4.89 -42.09
N MET A 365 -6.89 3.78 -41.35
CA MET A 365 -7.91 3.41 -40.35
C MET A 365 -7.43 3.70 -38.90
N GLY A 366 -6.67 4.76 -38.68
CA GLY A 366 -6.10 5.12 -37.35
C GLY A 366 -7.16 5.26 -36.26
N VAL A 367 -8.34 5.82 -36.57
CA VAL A 367 -9.44 5.93 -35.60
C VAL A 367 -9.85 4.56 -35.00
N ILE A 368 -9.77 3.51 -35.82
CA ILE A 368 -10.07 2.13 -35.36
C ILE A 368 -8.91 1.60 -34.52
N ALA A 369 -7.67 1.85 -34.97
CA ALA A 369 -6.48 1.42 -34.23
C ALA A 369 -6.43 2.03 -32.82
N ASP A 370 -6.76 3.32 -32.69
CA ASP A 370 -6.74 4.09 -31.44
C ASP A 370 -7.87 3.74 -30.46
N GLY A 371 -8.73 2.79 -30.83
CA GLY A 371 -9.82 2.24 -30.03
C GLY A 371 -9.38 1.11 -29.08
N PRO A 372 -10.20 0.05 -28.95
CA PRO A 372 -9.94 -1.09 -28.07
C PRO A 372 -8.60 -1.81 -28.31
N LEU A 373 -8.08 -1.75 -29.55
CA LEU A 373 -6.76 -2.32 -29.86
C LEU A 373 -5.63 -1.57 -29.14
N LEU A 374 -5.65 -0.23 -29.12
CA LEU A 374 -4.70 0.57 -28.37
C LEU A 374 -4.83 0.30 -26.87
N ASP A 375 -6.04 0.13 -26.35
CA ASP A 375 -6.25 -0.22 -24.94
C ASP A 375 -5.63 -1.56 -24.57
N CYS A 376 -5.80 -2.57 -25.43
CA CYS A 376 -5.18 -3.87 -25.26
C CYS A 376 -3.65 -3.77 -25.31
N LEU A 377 -3.08 -2.98 -26.23
CA LEU A 377 -1.63 -2.72 -26.30
C LEU A 377 -1.12 -2.02 -25.04
N ARG A 378 -1.81 -1.00 -24.54
CA ARG A 378 -1.42 -0.30 -23.29
C ARG A 378 -1.43 -1.25 -22.09
N ARG A 379 -2.40 -2.16 -21.99
CA ARG A 379 -2.41 -3.23 -20.99
C ARG A 379 -1.22 -4.16 -21.16
N ALA A 380 -0.95 -4.60 -22.40
CA ALA A 380 0.13 -5.55 -22.71
C ALA A 380 1.53 -4.97 -22.38
N VAL A 381 1.75 -3.68 -22.62
CA VAL A 381 3.00 -3.00 -22.26
C VAL A 381 3.13 -2.83 -20.75
N THR A 382 2.03 -2.55 -20.05
CA THR A 382 2.03 -2.29 -18.59
C THR A 382 2.12 -3.58 -17.77
N PHE A 383 1.25 -4.56 -18.05
CA PHE A 383 1.12 -5.78 -17.25
C PHE A 383 1.95 -6.95 -17.81
N GLY A 384 2.22 -6.95 -19.12
CA GLY A 384 2.90 -8.03 -19.78
C GLY A 384 2.18 -9.37 -19.64
N LEU A 385 2.88 -10.45 -19.95
CA LEU A 385 2.36 -11.83 -19.90
C LEU A 385 2.27 -12.38 -18.46
N PHE A 386 2.83 -11.70 -17.49
CA PHE A 386 2.95 -12.16 -16.10
C PHE A 386 2.13 -11.36 -15.10
N LEU A 387 1.27 -10.47 -15.56
CA LEU A 387 0.35 -9.62 -14.81
C LEU A 387 1.07 -8.61 -13.90
N VAL A 388 1.89 -9.10 -12.97
CA VAL A 388 2.73 -8.32 -12.05
C VAL A 388 4.08 -8.98 -11.88
N ARG A 389 5.10 -8.20 -11.54
CA ARG A 389 6.39 -8.74 -11.11
C ARG A 389 6.32 -9.17 -9.66
N LEU A 390 6.81 -10.35 -9.34
CA LEU A 390 6.87 -10.81 -7.96
C LEU A 390 8.23 -10.45 -7.35
N ASP A 391 8.23 -9.69 -6.26
CA ASP A 391 9.39 -9.50 -5.42
C ASP A 391 9.55 -10.66 -4.45
N VAL A 392 10.79 -11.00 -4.16
CA VAL A 392 11.14 -11.93 -3.10
C VAL A 392 11.76 -11.15 -1.95
N ARG A 393 11.32 -11.38 -0.70
CA ARG A 393 11.92 -10.78 0.48
C ARG A 393 12.27 -11.84 1.53
N GLN A 394 13.46 -11.73 2.12
CA GLN A 394 13.94 -12.61 3.18
C GLN A 394 14.87 -11.86 4.13
N ASP A 395 14.91 -12.30 5.37
CA ASP A 395 15.73 -11.76 6.45
C ASP A 395 17.23 -12.10 6.23
N SER A 396 18.13 -11.13 6.47
CA SER A 396 19.59 -11.28 6.31
C SER A 396 20.15 -12.41 7.15
N SER A 397 19.61 -12.65 8.35
CA SER A 397 20.06 -13.74 9.22
C SER A 397 19.84 -15.12 8.60
N ARG A 398 18.83 -15.31 7.77
CA ARG A 398 18.58 -16.56 7.05
C ARG A 398 19.66 -16.84 6.00
N HIS A 399 20.13 -15.80 5.34
CA HIS A 399 21.23 -15.91 4.37
C HIS A 399 22.56 -16.19 5.07
N SER A 400 22.82 -15.51 6.20
CA SER A 400 24.03 -15.73 7.01
C SER A 400 24.07 -17.16 7.56
N ALA A 401 22.96 -17.67 8.07
CA ALA A 401 22.86 -19.06 8.54
C ALA A 401 23.11 -20.07 7.41
N ALA A 402 22.52 -19.85 6.23
CA ALA A 402 22.77 -20.70 5.06
C ALA A 402 24.25 -20.66 4.63
N MET A 403 24.86 -19.47 4.61
CA MET A 403 26.28 -19.32 4.29
C MET A 403 27.16 -20.01 5.33
N THR A 404 26.82 -19.92 6.61
CA THR A 404 27.55 -20.59 7.72
C THR A 404 27.50 -22.10 7.53
N GLU A 405 26.36 -22.68 7.24
CA GLU A 405 26.23 -24.12 7.01
C GLU A 405 27.04 -24.58 5.78
N ILE A 406 27.03 -23.79 4.71
CA ILE A 406 27.81 -24.07 3.49
C ILE A 406 29.32 -24.00 3.78
N THR A 407 29.80 -22.95 4.45
CA THR A 407 31.22 -22.75 4.71
C THR A 407 31.76 -23.76 5.73
N ASP A 408 30.97 -24.12 6.75
CA ASP A 408 31.32 -25.14 7.73
C ASP A 408 31.43 -26.53 7.07
N TYR A 409 30.46 -26.90 6.22
CA TYR A 409 30.49 -28.14 5.42
C TYR A 409 31.74 -28.22 4.53
N LEU A 410 32.17 -27.10 3.97
CA LEU A 410 33.38 -27.04 3.12
C LEU A 410 34.70 -27.01 3.92
N GLY A 411 34.64 -26.99 5.26
CA GLY A 411 35.81 -26.89 6.11
C GLY A 411 36.51 -25.54 6.08
N LEU A 412 35.79 -24.48 5.69
CA LEU A 412 36.32 -23.13 5.60
C LEU A 412 36.12 -22.30 6.88
N GLY A 413 35.38 -22.83 7.86
CA GLY A 413 34.99 -22.16 9.08
C GLY A 413 33.55 -21.63 9.01
N LYS A 414 33.07 -21.04 10.12
CA LYS A 414 31.71 -20.56 10.22
C LYS A 414 31.61 -19.11 9.75
N TYR A 415 30.83 -18.86 8.70
CA TYR A 415 30.66 -17.55 8.10
C TYR A 415 30.18 -16.47 9.11
N GLU A 416 29.34 -16.82 10.08
CA GLU A 416 28.86 -15.89 11.10
C GLU A 416 29.97 -15.42 12.05
N GLU A 417 31.03 -16.18 12.22
CA GLU A 417 32.19 -15.84 13.08
C GLU A 417 33.21 -14.94 12.37
N TRP A 418 33.07 -14.75 11.03
CA TRP A 418 33.98 -13.92 10.26
C TRP A 418 33.64 -12.43 10.39
N ASP A 419 34.69 -11.60 10.36
CA ASP A 419 34.50 -10.15 10.21
C ASP A 419 34.02 -9.76 8.80
N GLU A 420 33.62 -8.52 8.63
CA GLU A 420 33.05 -8.03 7.36
C GLU A 420 34.05 -8.13 6.18
N GLU A 421 35.36 -7.86 6.43
CA GLU A 421 36.38 -7.94 5.39
C GLU A 421 36.61 -9.38 4.93
N GLN A 422 36.60 -10.32 5.84
CA GLN A 422 36.69 -11.75 5.54
C GLN A 422 35.50 -12.23 4.72
N ARG A 423 34.28 -11.80 5.11
CA ARG A 423 33.05 -12.10 4.37
C ARG A 423 33.10 -11.54 2.96
N ILE A 424 33.40 -10.24 2.79
CA ILE A 424 33.51 -9.59 1.49
C ILE A 424 34.55 -10.24 0.61
N SER A 425 35.73 -10.53 1.16
CA SER A 425 36.82 -11.18 0.43
C SER A 425 36.41 -12.56 -0.10
N PHE A 426 35.82 -13.39 0.76
CA PHE A 426 35.30 -14.69 0.38
C PHE A 426 34.22 -14.59 -0.70
N LEU A 427 33.19 -13.78 -0.46
CA LEU A 427 32.05 -13.65 -1.36
C LEU A 427 32.45 -13.10 -2.72
N THR A 428 33.33 -12.09 -2.76
CA THR A 428 33.82 -11.51 -4.02
C THR A 428 34.62 -12.54 -4.83
N ARG A 429 35.48 -13.32 -4.18
CA ARG A 429 36.22 -14.39 -4.83
C ARG A 429 35.29 -15.47 -5.40
N GLU A 430 34.32 -15.94 -4.62
CA GLU A 430 33.42 -17.01 -5.07
C GLU A 430 32.42 -16.52 -6.13
N LEU A 431 32.02 -15.24 -6.10
CA LEU A 431 31.20 -14.64 -7.17
C LEU A 431 31.92 -14.56 -8.52
N GLN A 432 33.24 -14.40 -8.52
CA GLN A 432 34.08 -14.42 -9.71
C GLN A 432 34.41 -15.83 -10.19
N ASN A 433 34.36 -16.81 -9.29
CA ASN A 433 34.70 -18.18 -9.59
C ASN A 433 33.69 -18.85 -10.52
N ARG A 434 34.19 -19.56 -11.54
CA ARG A 434 33.34 -20.29 -12.51
C ARG A 434 32.92 -21.68 -12.03
N ARG A 435 33.64 -22.26 -11.07
CA ARG A 435 33.27 -23.54 -10.47
C ARG A 435 32.09 -23.35 -9.51
N PRO A 436 31.20 -24.37 -9.38
CA PRO A 436 30.20 -24.36 -8.32
C PRO A 436 30.86 -24.36 -6.96
N LEU A 437 30.26 -23.61 -5.99
CA LEU A 437 30.63 -23.67 -4.59
C LEU A 437 29.92 -24.83 -3.89
N LEU A 438 28.66 -25.07 -4.22
CA LEU A 438 27.84 -26.10 -3.59
C LEU A 438 28.18 -27.50 -4.12
N PRO A 439 28.66 -28.42 -3.26
CA PRO A 439 28.88 -29.80 -3.66
C PRO A 439 27.56 -30.54 -3.93
N ALA A 440 27.57 -31.46 -4.89
CA ALA A 440 26.39 -32.26 -5.26
C ALA A 440 25.83 -33.09 -4.08
N HIS A 441 26.64 -33.40 -3.07
CA HIS A 441 26.26 -34.21 -1.90
C HIS A 441 25.93 -33.37 -0.68
N PHE A 442 25.92 -32.05 -0.79
CA PHE A 442 25.53 -31.17 0.32
C PHE A 442 24.09 -31.42 0.74
N LYS A 443 23.89 -31.73 2.01
CA LYS A 443 22.57 -31.96 2.61
C LYS A 443 22.29 -30.85 3.61
N PRO A 444 21.59 -29.79 3.17
CA PRO A 444 21.27 -28.66 4.03
C PRO A 444 20.24 -29.03 5.10
N SER A 445 20.26 -28.26 6.20
CA SER A 445 19.14 -28.21 7.16
C SER A 445 17.83 -27.77 6.45
N ALA A 446 16.69 -27.96 7.09
CA ALA A 446 15.41 -27.56 6.51
C ALA A 446 15.34 -26.07 6.17
N ASP A 447 15.91 -25.22 7.02
CA ASP A 447 15.94 -23.77 6.81
C ASP A 447 16.83 -23.39 5.61
N THR A 448 18.02 -23.92 5.54
CA THR A 448 18.95 -23.69 4.40
C THR A 448 18.39 -24.28 3.10
N ALA A 449 17.75 -25.45 3.18
CA ALA A 449 17.09 -26.08 2.03
C ALA A 449 16.00 -25.17 1.46
N GLU A 450 15.20 -24.49 2.29
CA GLU A 450 14.17 -23.58 1.84
C GLU A 450 14.74 -22.32 1.18
N VAL A 451 15.84 -21.75 1.70
CA VAL A 451 16.57 -20.64 1.06
C VAL A 451 17.05 -21.04 -0.34
N LEU A 452 17.70 -22.20 -0.45
CA LEU A 452 18.21 -22.71 -1.72
C LEU A 452 17.07 -23.08 -2.69
N ALA A 453 15.97 -23.67 -2.20
CA ALA A 453 14.80 -23.96 -3.00
C ALA A 453 14.17 -22.68 -3.57
N THR A 454 14.07 -21.63 -2.76
CA THR A 454 13.62 -20.31 -3.21
C THR A 454 14.49 -19.77 -4.35
N CYS A 455 15.81 -19.80 -4.18
CA CYS A 455 16.73 -19.38 -5.24
C CYS A 455 16.61 -20.22 -6.52
N LYS A 456 16.32 -21.52 -6.40
CA LYS A 456 16.05 -22.40 -7.56
C LYS A 456 14.75 -22.06 -8.27
N GLU A 457 13.68 -21.73 -7.55
CA GLU A 457 12.43 -21.25 -8.18
C GLU A 457 12.66 -19.93 -8.91
N ILE A 458 13.46 -19.01 -8.34
CA ILE A 458 13.86 -17.77 -9.01
C ILE A 458 14.64 -18.10 -10.31
N ALA A 459 15.54 -19.08 -10.28
CA ALA A 459 16.30 -19.48 -11.47
C ALA A 459 15.42 -20.10 -12.56
N ALA A 460 14.39 -20.83 -12.17
CA ALA A 460 13.43 -21.47 -13.08
C ALA A 460 12.39 -20.50 -13.66
N ALA A 461 12.10 -19.41 -12.96
CA ALA A 461 11.09 -18.44 -13.37
C ALA A 461 11.55 -17.57 -14.54
N PRO A 462 10.64 -17.17 -15.47
CA PRO A 462 10.97 -16.16 -16.47
C PRO A 462 11.37 -14.84 -15.82
N GLY A 463 12.49 -14.24 -16.26
CA GLY A 463 12.99 -13.00 -15.63
C GLY A 463 12.00 -11.84 -15.64
N ALA A 464 11.09 -11.77 -16.61
CA ALA A 464 10.05 -10.76 -16.69
C ALA A 464 8.93 -10.91 -15.63
N SER A 465 8.81 -12.10 -15.00
CA SER A 465 7.86 -12.36 -13.92
C SER A 465 8.39 -11.95 -12.54
N LEU A 466 9.68 -11.63 -12.43
CA LEU A 466 10.35 -11.31 -11.18
C LEU A 466 10.66 -9.82 -11.08
N GLY A 467 10.53 -9.27 -9.89
CA GLY A 467 10.95 -7.93 -9.50
C GLY A 467 12.34 -7.93 -8.86
N SER A 468 12.42 -7.52 -7.60
CA SER A 468 13.66 -7.44 -6.83
C SER A 468 13.73 -8.52 -5.75
N TYR A 469 14.95 -8.86 -5.33
CA TYR A 469 15.20 -9.62 -4.11
C TYR A 469 15.54 -8.65 -2.99
N VAL A 470 14.62 -8.45 -2.05
CA VAL A 470 14.76 -7.52 -0.93
C VAL A 470 15.34 -8.26 0.28
N ILE A 471 16.32 -7.67 0.93
CA ILE A 471 16.94 -8.21 2.15
C ILE A 471 16.46 -7.35 3.33
N SER A 472 15.58 -7.89 4.18
CA SER A 472 15.21 -7.24 5.43
C SER A 472 16.36 -7.34 6.46
N MET A 473 16.44 -6.35 7.35
CA MET A 473 17.51 -6.24 8.36
C MET A 473 18.91 -6.26 7.75
N ALA A 474 19.07 -5.65 6.57
CA ALA A 474 20.37 -5.52 5.93
C ALA A 474 21.21 -4.45 6.64
N GLY A 475 22.41 -4.81 7.09
CA GLY A 475 23.31 -3.89 7.79
C GLY A 475 24.73 -3.81 7.19
N ALA A 476 25.05 -4.69 6.22
CA ALA A 476 26.39 -4.82 5.69
C ALA A 476 26.43 -5.08 4.18
N ALA A 477 27.54 -4.77 3.53
CA ALA A 477 27.76 -5.06 2.12
C ALA A 477 27.75 -6.58 1.83
N SER A 478 28.25 -7.37 2.77
CA SER A 478 28.25 -8.83 2.69
C SER A 478 26.85 -9.43 2.59
N ASP A 479 25.80 -8.79 3.14
CA ASP A 479 24.41 -9.29 3.02
C ASP A 479 23.96 -9.33 1.56
N VAL A 480 24.28 -8.29 0.80
CA VAL A 480 23.96 -8.21 -0.63
C VAL A 480 24.75 -9.23 -1.45
N LEU A 481 26.05 -9.34 -1.16
CA LEU A 481 26.93 -10.29 -1.86
C LEU A 481 26.59 -11.75 -1.56
N ALA A 482 26.16 -12.07 -0.34
CA ALA A 482 25.73 -13.43 0.03
C ALA A 482 24.51 -13.87 -0.77
N VAL A 483 23.51 -13.01 -0.91
CA VAL A 483 22.34 -13.29 -1.76
C VAL A 483 22.73 -13.44 -3.22
N GLN A 484 23.60 -12.55 -3.75
CA GLN A 484 24.10 -12.70 -5.11
C GLN A 484 24.80 -14.03 -5.35
N LEU A 485 25.57 -14.52 -4.35
CA LEU A 485 26.25 -15.82 -4.43
C LEU A 485 25.25 -16.98 -4.38
N LEU A 486 24.27 -16.95 -3.46
CA LEU A 486 23.23 -17.98 -3.36
C LEU A 486 22.39 -18.08 -4.66
N LEU A 487 22.05 -16.95 -5.26
CA LEU A 487 21.36 -16.91 -6.55
C LEU A 487 22.22 -17.51 -7.68
N LYS A 488 23.49 -17.13 -7.75
CA LYS A 488 24.45 -17.70 -8.73
C LYS A 488 24.56 -19.21 -8.58
N GLU A 489 24.77 -19.71 -7.36
CA GLU A 489 24.91 -21.14 -7.07
C GLU A 489 23.63 -21.94 -7.36
N SER A 490 22.49 -21.29 -7.32
CA SER A 490 21.19 -21.88 -7.66
C SER A 490 20.87 -21.84 -9.15
N GLY A 491 21.75 -21.27 -9.99
CA GLY A 491 21.63 -21.25 -11.45
C GLY A 491 20.92 -20.04 -12.02
N VAL A 492 20.82 -18.93 -11.29
CA VAL A 492 20.34 -17.67 -11.81
C VAL A 492 21.36 -17.08 -12.79
N LEU A 493 21.12 -17.24 -14.08
CA LEU A 493 22.04 -16.83 -15.15
C LEU A 493 21.96 -15.32 -15.44
N ARG A 494 20.81 -14.70 -15.16
CA ARG A 494 20.61 -13.26 -15.31
C ARG A 494 20.72 -12.60 -13.94
N PRO A 495 21.51 -11.52 -13.79
CA PRO A 495 21.54 -10.81 -12.55
C PRO A 495 20.13 -10.33 -12.17
N MET A 496 19.76 -10.52 -10.92
CA MET A 496 18.55 -9.99 -10.31
C MET A 496 18.92 -8.79 -9.42
N ARG A 497 18.08 -7.79 -9.33
CA ARG A 497 18.29 -6.70 -8.40
C ARG A 497 18.21 -7.22 -6.97
N VAL A 498 19.29 -7.09 -6.22
CA VAL A 498 19.37 -7.45 -4.80
C VAL A 498 19.38 -6.16 -4.00
N VAL A 499 18.36 -5.95 -3.18
CA VAL A 499 17.99 -4.66 -2.60
C VAL A 499 18.15 -4.73 -1.08
N PRO A 500 19.13 -4.04 -0.49
CA PRO A 500 19.19 -3.92 0.95
C PRO A 500 18.07 -3.02 1.46
N LEU A 501 17.38 -3.45 2.53
CA LEU A 501 16.40 -2.67 3.27
C LEU A 501 17.02 -2.22 4.59
N PHE A 502 17.16 -0.91 4.76
CA PHE A 502 17.64 -0.27 5.97
C PHE A 502 16.45 0.14 6.84
N GLU A 503 16.34 -0.45 8.04
CA GLU A 503 15.11 -0.41 8.85
C GLU A 503 15.25 0.32 10.18
N THR A 504 16.40 0.25 10.86
CA THR A 504 16.65 0.95 12.13
C THR A 504 17.35 2.29 11.92
N LEU A 505 17.44 3.13 12.96
CA LEU A 505 18.25 4.36 12.87
C LEU A 505 19.71 4.06 12.51
N ALA A 506 20.29 3.04 13.14
CA ALA A 506 21.68 2.64 12.89
C ALA A 506 21.87 2.17 11.43
N ASP A 507 20.92 1.40 10.89
CA ASP A 507 20.98 0.98 9.49
C ASP A 507 20.86 2.16 8.53
N LEU A 508 19.97 3.11 8.81
CA LEU A 508 19.81 4.33 7.99
C LEU A 508 21.07 5.19 8.00
N ASP A 509 21.70 5.37 9.15
CA ASP A 509 22.97 6.12 9.24
C ASP A 509 24.10 5.37 8.51
N ASN A 510 24.06 4.03 8.47
CA ASN A 510 25.07 3.20 7.80
C ASN A 510 24.75 2.92 6.31
N ALA A 511 23.57 3.32 5.81
CA ALA A 511 23.15 3.02 4.43
C ALA A 511 24.13 3.55 3.37
N GLY A 512 24.60 4.80 3.53
CA GLY A 512 25.61 5.41 2.66
C GLY A 512 26.90 4.59 2.60
N PRO A 513 27.61 4.38 3.73
CA PRO A 513 28.81 3.57 3.78
C PRO A 513 28.68 2.16 3.17
N VAL A 514 27.58 1.47 3.41
CA VAL A 514 27.32 0.13 2.83
C VAL A 514 27.24 0.20 1.30
N ILE A 515 26.47 1.14 0.74
CA ILE A 515 26.34 1.29 -0.71
C ILE A 515 27.64 1.76 -1.35
N GLU A 516 28.34 2.70 -0.75
CA GLU A 516 29.65 3.17 -1.22
C GLU A 516 30.64 1.99 -1.28
N ARG A 517 30.69 1.18 -0.22
CA ARG A 517 31.52 -0.03 -0.15
C ARG A 517 31.20 -0.98 -1.30
N LEU A 518 29.91 -1.29 -1.54
CA LEU A 518 29.49 -2.16 -2.62
C LEU A 518 29.90 -1.63 -4.00
N LEU A 519 29.69 -0.34 -4.25
CA LEU A 519 30.00 0.29 -5.55
C LEU A 519 31.52 0.34 -5.84
N LEU A 520 32.35 0.31 -4.81
CA LEU A 520 33.82 0.28 -4.92
C LEU A 520 34.37 -1.15 -5.12
N LEU A 521 33.56 -2.21 -4.87
CA LEU A 521 34.03 -3.59 -5.01
C LEU A 521 34.25 -3.98 -6.48
N PRO A 522 35.36 -4.66 -6.78
CA PRO A 522 35.64 -5.12 -8.14
C PRO A 522 34.53 -6.04 -8.68
N GLY A 523 34.00 -5.70 -9.85
CA GLY A 523 32.97 -6.48 -10.54
C GLY A 523 31.55 -6.34 -10.01
N TYR A 524 31.31 -5.58 -8.92
CA TYR A 524 29.94 -5.37 -8.41
C TYR A 524 29.11 -4.58 -9.43
N ARG A 525 29.62 -3.46 -9.95
CA ARG A 525 28.94 -2.64 -10.97
C ARG A 525 28.58 -3.41 -12.23
N ALA A 526 29.43 -4.33 -12.66
CA ALA A 526 29.17 -5.16 -13.84
C ALA A 526 27.98 -6.14 -13.63
N ARG A 527 27.60 -6.39 -12.40
CA ARG A 527 26.43 -7.20 -12.03
C ARG A 527 25.16 -6.38 -11.79
N LEU A 528 25.26 -5.05 -11.73
CA LEU A 528 24.08 -4.20 -11.64
C LEU A 528 23.29 -4.26 -12.96
N GLN A 529 22.01 -4.50 -12.88
CA GLN A 529 21.07 -4.39 -13.99
C GLN A 529 20.24 -3.11 -13.85
N GLY A 530 20.78 -2.00 -14.37
CA GLY A 530 20.16 -0.68 -14.22
C GLY A 530 20.60 0.03 -12.93
N PRO A 531 19.71 0.78 -12.26
CA PRO A 531 20.04 1.56 -11.08
C PRO A 531 20.43 0.69 -9.88
N GLN A 532 21.25 1.24 -8.98
CA GLN A 532 21.38 0.72 -7.63
C GLN A 532 20.05 0.95 -6.91
N GLU A 533 19.37 -0.13 -6.56
CA GLU A 533 18.13 -0.05 -5.79
C GLU A 533 18.42 -0.21 -4.30
N VAL A 534 17.82 0.65 -3.49
CA VAL A 534 17.92 0.65 -2.03
C VAL A 534 16.53 0.88 -1.44
N MET A 535 16.14 0.04 -0.48
CA MET A 535 14.85 0.19 0.19
C MET A 535 15.02 0.94 1.52
N ILE A 536 14.18 1.92 1.75
CA ILE A 536 14.10 2.72 2.99
C ILE A 536 12.93 2.20 3.83
N GLY A 537 13.24 1.75 5.05
CA GLY A 537 12.24 1.29 6.02
C GLY A 537 11.62 2.46 6.79
N TYR A 538 10.29 2.44 6.93
CA TYR A 538 9.53 3.49 7.62
C TYR A 538 8.97 3.03 8.95
N SER A 539 8.38 1.83 8.97
CA SER A 539 7.62 1.34 10.14
C SER A 539 8.53 0.90 11.28
N ASP A 540 9.59 0.15 10.97
CA ASP A 540 10.49 -0.36 12.00
C ASP A 540 11.37 0.75 12.58
N SER A 541 11.82 1.72 11.77
CA SER A 541 12.53 2.90 12.26
C SER A 541 11.67 3.78 13.18
N ALA A 542 10.40 3.99 12.82
CA ALA A 542 9.47 4.74 13.67
C ALA A 542 9.17 4.01 14.98
N LYS A 543 9.08 2.68 14.96
CA LYS A 543 8.92 1.86 16.17
C LYS A 543 10.18 1.89 17.05
N ASP A 544 11.36 1.98 16.46
CA ASP A 544 12.64 2.03 17.20
C ASP A 544 12.85 3.38 17.91
N ALA A 545 12.52 4.49 17.27
CA ALA A 545 12.97 5.81 17.67
C ALA A 545 11.91 6.91 17.67
N GLY A 546 10.66 6.58 17.40
CA GLY A 546 9.60 7.57 17.17
C GLY A 546 9.67 8.18 15.79
N THR A 547 8.57 8.80 15.35
CA THR A 547 8.43 9.31 13.98
C THR A 547 9.30 10.53 13.68
N THR A 548 9.64 11.34 14.69
CA THR A 548 10.49 12.53 14.54
C THR A 548 11.89 12.16 14.07
N ALA A 549 12.58 11.34 14.85
CA ALA A 549 13.95 10.92 14.56
C ALA A 549 14.00 10.00 13.33
N ALA A 550 13.04 9.08 13.18
CA ALA A 550 12.97 8.19 12.04
C ALA A 550 12.82 8.97 10.71
N ALA A 551 11.93 9.97 10.67
CA ALA A 551 11.73 10.77 9.46
C ALA A 551 12.98 11.54 9.05
N TRP A 552 13.70 12.11 10.01
CA TRP A 552 14.94 12.83 9.75
C TRP A 552 16.08 11.90 9.31
N ALA A 553 16.24 10.75 9.96
CA ALA A 553 17.23 9.74 9.55
C ALA A 553 16.97 9.23 8.13
N GLN A 554 15.70 8.97 7.77
CA GLN A 554 15.30 8.59 6.41
C GLN A 554 15.66 9.68 5.38
N TYR A 555 15.42 10.95 5.71
CA TYR A 555 15.76 12.07 4.83
C TYR A 555 17.28 12.15 4.59
N ARG A 556 18.07 12.13 5.66
CA ARG A 556 19.55 12.17 5.59
C ARG A 556 20.13 10.97 4.84
N ALA A 557 19.59 9.77 5.10
CA ALA A 557 20.03 8.57 4.39
C ALA A 557 19.81 8.67 2.88
N GLN A 558 18.65 9.17 2.46
CA GLN A 558 18.34 9.39 1.04
C GLN A 558 19.28 10.41 0.41
N GLU A 559 19.54 11.55 1.06
CA GLU A 559 20.51 12.55 0.58
C GLU A 559 21.89 11.96 0.39
N ARG A 560 22.38 11.23 1.39
CA ARG A 560 23.70 10.59 1.33
C ARG A 560 23.78 9.55 0.21
N LEU A 561 22.73 8.77 -0.01
CA LEU A 561 22.67 7.81 -1.12
C LEU A 561 22.68 8.51 -2.49
N VAL A 562 21.97 9.64 -2.63
CA VAL A 562 21.99 10.46 -3.86
C VAL A 562 23.40 10.97 -4.14
N GLU A 563 24.11 11.50 -3.13
CA GLU A 563 25.48 11.97 -3.25
C GLU A 563 26.43 10.87 -3.71
N ILE A 564 26.43 9.74 -3.01
CA ILE A 564 27.31 8.60 -3.32
C ILE A 564 27.04 8.05 -4.72
N CYS A 565 25.79 7.84 -5.09
CA CYS A 565 25.47 7.32 -6.43
C CYS A 565 25.87 8.30 -7.53
N ARG A 566 25.71 9.61 -7.30
CA ARG A 566 26.15 10.65 -8.23
C ARG A 566 27.68 10.68 -8.38
N GLU A 567 28.42 10.62 -7.27
CA GLU A 567 29.89 10.57 -7.27
C GLU A 567 30.40 9.33 -8.00
N GLN A 568 29.74 8.20 -7.80
CA GLN A 568 30.07 6.94 -8.43
C GLN A 568 29.48 6.76 -9.85
N GLN A 569 28.75 7.76 -10.37
CA GLN A 569 28.12 7.74 -11.70
C GLN A 569 27.21 6.50 -11.89
N VAL A 570 26.45 6.15 -10.84
CA VAL A 570 25.46 5.08 -10.84
C VAL A 570 24.09 5.70 -10.61
N GLU A 571 23.09 5.27 -11.39
CA GLU A 571 21.72 5.69 -11.17
C GLU A 571 21.17 5.08 -9.87
N LEU A 572 20.40 5.84 -9.12
CA LEU A 572 19.75 5.42 -7.88
C LEU A 572 18.26 5.17 -8.10
N LEU A 573 17.73 4.09 -7.53
CA LEU A 573 16.31 3.86 -7.36
C LEU A 573 16.03 3.67 -5.86
N LEU A 574 15.26 4.58 -5.28
CA LEU A 574 14.79 4.42 -3.92
C LEU A 574 13.44 3.70 -3.89
N PHE A 575 13.39 2.64 -3.09
CA PHE A 575 12.19 1.89 -2.82
C PHE A 575 11.65 2.30 -1.44
N HIS A 576 10.49 2.96 -1.44
CA HIS A 576 9.87 3.47 -0.22
C HIS A 576 8.94 2.41 0.39
N GLY A 577 9.39 1.79 1.48
CA GLY A 577 8.55 0.94 2.33
C GLY A 577 7.66 1.81 3.22
N ARG A 578 6.65 2.47 2.66
CA ARG A 578 5.80 3.40 3.41
C ARG A 578 5.10 2.69 4.56
N GLY A 579 5.53 3.00 5.77
CA GLY A 579 4.85 2.62 7.01
C GLY A 579 3.66 3.52 7.30
N GLY A 580 2.76 3.09 8.17
CA GLY A 580 1.42 3.59 8.45
C GLY A 580 1.14 5.08 8.53
N THR A 581 2.17 5.92 8.71
CA THR A 581 1.97 7.36 8.92
C THR A 581 2.34 8.23 7.72
N VAL A 582 3.11 7.73 6.74
CA VAL A 582 3.53 8.52 5.57
C VAL A 582 2.71 8.13 4.34
N GLY A 583 1.66 8.89 4.06
CA GLY A 583 0.74 8.64 2.94
C GLY A 583 -0.35 7.60 3.23
N ARG A 584 -0.41 7.06 4.45
CA ARG A 584 -1.55 6.32 4.97
C ARG A 584 -2.53 7.30 5.65
N GLY A 585 -3.80 6.97 5.63
CA GLY A 585 -4.82 7.78 6.29
C GLY A 585 -5.25 9.03 5.53
N GLY A 586 -4.96 9.12 4.20
CA GLY A 586 -5.49 10.17 3.34
C GLY A 586 -4.58 11.38 3.12
N GLY A 587 -3.31 11.34 3.55
CA GLY A 587 -2.34 12.36 3.15
C GLY A 587 -2.07 12.31 1.64
N PRO A 588 -1.98 13.46 0.93
CA PRO A 588 -1.81 13.47 -0.51
C PRO A 588 -0.48 12.80 -0.90
N ALA A 589 -0.53 11.76 -1.72
CA ALA A 589 0.66 11.08 -2.24
C ALA A 589 1.60 12.06 -2.98
N HIS A 590 1.01 13.07 -3.61
CA HIS A 590 1.73 14.17 -4.27
C HIS A 590 2.66 14.93 -3.29
N ALA A 591 2.12 15.45 -2.18
CA ALA A 591 2.92 16.16 -1.19
C ALA A 591 4.01 15.26 -0.58
N ALA A 592 3.70 13.99 -0.36
CA ALA A 592 4.67 13.03 0.17
C ALA A 592 5.83 12.75 -0.80
N ILE A 593 5.60 12.75 -2.11
CA ILE A 593 6.66 12.61 -3.13
C ILE A 593 7.51 13.88 -3.20
N LEU A 594 6.87 15.05 -3.20
CA LEU A 594 7.58 16.34 -3.21
C LEU A 594 8.30 16.66 -1.90
N SER A 595 8.01 15.94 -0.81
CA SER A 595 8.71 16.08 0.46
C SER A 595 10.04 15.32 0.54
N GLN A 596 10.36 14.53 -0.48
CA GLN A 596 11.63 13.79 -0.52
C GLN A 596 12.81 14.70 -0.85
N PRO A 597 14.04 14.32 -0.47
CA PRO A 597 15.23 15.10 -0.78
C PRO A 597 15.40 15.34 -2.29
N PRO A 598 15.94 16.50 -2.70
CA PRO A 598 16.19 16.77 -4.12
C PRO A 598 17.11 15.71 -4.73
N GLY A 599 16.72 15.23 -5.92
CA GLY A 599 17.46 14.19 -6.65
C GLY A 599 17.16 12.74 -6.20
N SER A 600 16.41 12.54 -5.12
CA SER A 600 15.98 11.20 -4.69
C SER A 600 14.86 10.61 -5.58
N VAL A 601 14.11 11.48 -6.24
CA VAL A 601 13.08 11.13 -7.24
C VAL A 601 13.53 11.68 -8.60
N ALA A 602 14.36 10.93 -9.29
CA ALA A 602 14.96 11.35 -10.58
C ALA A 602 14.37 10.52 -11.75
N GLY A 603 13.10 10.73 -12.06
CA GLY A 603 12.37 9.97 -13.09
C GLY A 603 11.95 8.56 -12.64
N ARG A 604 12.37 8.14 -11.44
CA ARG A 604 12.11 6.81 -10.88
C ARG A 604 11.52 6.93 -9.49
N PHE A 605 10.52 6.10 -9.24
CA PHE A 605 9.88 6.04 -7.92
C PHE A 605 9.30 4.65 -7.68
N ARG A 606 9.65 4.03 -6.56
CA ARG A 606 9.13 2.73 -6.19
C ARG A 606 8.56 2.79 -4.77
N THR A 607 7.35 2.28 -4.59
CA THR A 607 6.69 2.34 -3.27
C THR A 607 5.77 1.14 -3.04
N THR A 608 5.66 0.72 -1.77
CA THR A 608 4.64 -0.25 -1.37
C THR A 608 3.28 0.43 -1.25
N GLU A 609 2.25 -0.25 -1.75
CA GLU A 609 0.85 0.04 -1.45
C GLU A 609 0.27 -1.12 -0.63
N GLN A 610 -0.37 -0.80 0.49
CA GLN A 610 -0.83 -1.82 1.42
C GLN A 610 -2.32 -2.10 1.26
N GLY A 611 -2.74 -3.31 1.63
CA GLY A 611 -4.01 -3.92 1.34
C GLY A 611 -5.23 -3.01 1.40
N GLU A 612 -5.49 -2.38 2.55
CA GLU A 612 -6.63 -1.47 2.71
C GLU A 612 -6.53 -0.22 1.83
N MET A 613 -5.30 0.28 1.63
CA MET A 613 -5.06 1.44 0.75
C MET A 613 -5.16 1.06 -0.72
N ILE A 614 -4.86 -0.19 -1.08
CA ILE A 614 -5.04 -0.68 -2.45
C ILE A 614 -6.50 -0.55 -2.86
N ARG A 615 -7.42 -1.01 -2.00
CA ARG A 615 -8.85 -0.86 -2.27
C ARG A 615 -9.29 0.60 -2.33
N PHE A 616 -8.83 1.41 -1.40
CA PHE A 616 -9.17 2.83 -1.34
C PHE A 616 -8.68 3.59 -2.57
N LYS A 617 -7.45 3.32 -3.05
CA LYS A 617 -6.83 4.01 -4.19
C LYS A 617 -7.14 3.39 -5.54
N PHE A 618 -7.37 2.07 -5.58
CA PHE A 618 -7.44 1.31 -6.83
C PHE A 618 -8.64 0.37 -6.91
N GLY A 619 -9.59 0.44 -5.99
CA GLY A 619 -10.75 -0.45 -5.97
C GLY A 619 -11.78 -0.14 -7.07
N LEU A 620 -11.91 1.11 -7.47
CA LEU A 620 -12.79 1.56 -8.55
C LEU A 620 -11.96 2.14 -9.70
N PRO A 621 -12.33 1.90 -10.98
CA PRO A 621 -11.55 2.37 -12.14
C PRO A 621 -11.26 3.86 -12.14
N ASP A 622 -12.26 4.69 -11.83
CA ASP A 622 -12.13 6.16 -11.86
C ASP A 622 -11.23 6.69 -10.75
N ILE A 623 -11.32 6.10 -9.54
CA ILE A 623 -10.41 6.42 -8.42
C ILE A 623 -8.99 5.96 -8.77
N ALA A 624 -8.84 4.77 -9.34
CA ALA A 624 -7.55 4.24 -9.76
C ALA A 624 -6.89 5.16 -10.78
N GLU A 625 -7.61 5.57 -11.80
CA GLU A 625 -7.13 6.51 -12.82
C GLU A 625 -6.63 7.82 -12.20
N GLN A 626 -7.38 8.40 -11.28
CA GLN A 626 -7.00 9.64 -10.61
C GLN A 626 -5.72 9.48 -9.79
N ASN A 627 -5.60 8.40 -9.02
CA ASN A 627 -4.39 8.14 -8.24
C ASN A 627 -3.18 7.89 -9.17
N LEU A 628 -3.36 7.20 -10.29
CA LEU A 628 -2.30 7.01 -11.29
C LEU A 628 -1.85 8.35 -11.88
N ASN A 629 -2.78 9.25 -12.23
CA ASN A 629 -2.46 10.59 -12.70
C ASN A 629 -1.71 11.42 -11.65
N LEU A 630 -2.08 11.29 -10.38
CA LEU A 630 -1.40 11.94 -9.27
C LEU A 630 0.06 11.47 -9.13
N TYR A 631 0.29 10.15 -9.17
CA TYR A 631 1.65 9.59 -9.12
C TYR A 631 2.50 10.05 -10.31
N LEU A 632 1.91 10.02 -11.51
CA LEU A 632 2.59 10.43 -12.74
C LEU A 632 3.03 11.90 -12.65
N ALA A 633 2.12 12.80 -12.26
CA ALA A 633 2.39 14.22 -12.14
C ALA A 633 3.41 14.51 -11.02
N ALA A 634 3.25 13.90 -9.84
CA ALA A 634 4.14 14.13 -8.71
C ALA A 634 5.59 13.70 -8.99
N VAL A 635 5.78 12.56 -9.66
CA VAL A 635 7.12 12.08 -10.01
C VAL A 635 7.73 12.93 -11.12
N LEU A 636 6.95 13.37 -12.11
CA LEU A 636 7.40 14.30 -13.15
C LEU A 636 7.82 15.65 -12.54
N GLU A 637 7.00 16.18 -11.62
CA GLU A 637 7.27 17.45 -10.93
C GLU A 637 8.53 17.34 -10.06
N ALA A 638 8.64 16.34 -9.21
CA ALA A 638 9.82 16.13 -8.37
C ALA A 638 11.10 15.95 -9.19
N THR A 639 10.99 15.43 -10.42
CA THR A 639 12.11 15.21 -11.33
C THR A 639 12.58 16.51 -11.99
N LEU A 640 11.65 17.31 -12.49
CA LEU A 640 11.95 18.51 -13.29
C LEU A 640 12.01 19.80 -12.47
N LEU A 641 11.29 19.82 -11.34
CA LEU A 641 11.22 20.93 -10.39
C LEU A 641 11.47 20.40 -8.97
N PRO A 642 12.67 19.89 -8.69
CA PRO A 642 12.97 19.34 -7.39
C PRO A 642 12.80 20.38 -6.28
N PRO A 643 12.35 20.01 -5.08
CA PRO A 643 12.24 20.92 -3.95
C PRO A 643 13.61 21.49 -3.59
N PRO A 644 13.69 22.70 -3.00
CA PRO A 644 14.95 23.27 -2.54
C PRO A 644 15.54 22.40 -1.41
N PRO A 645 16.87 22.27 -1.33
CA PRO A 645 17.51 21.62 -0.20
C PRO A 645 17.31 22.45 1.08
N PRO A 646 17.28 21.80 2.26
CA PRO A 646 17.19 22.53 3.53
C PRO A 646 18.43 23.38 3.80
N THR A 647 18.24 24.52 4.47
CA THR A 647 19.35 25.37 4.90
C THR A 647 20.13 24.71 6.05
N PRO A 648 21.38 25.13 6.33
CA PRO A 648 22.13 24.64 7.48
C PRO A 648 21.40 24.84 8.81
N GLU A 649 20.70 25.95 8.98
CA GLU A 649 19.93 26.26 10.18
C GLU A 649 18.75 25.31 10.35
N TRP A 650 18.04 25.00 9.27
CA TRP A 650 16.94 24.02 9.28
C TRP A 650 17.44 22.61 9.62
N ARG A 651 18.62 22.24 9.11
CA ARG A 651 19.26 20.96 9.43
C ARG A 651 19.60 20.87 10.92
N HIS A 652 20.21 21.93 11.44
CA HIS A 652 20.59 21.97 12.84
C HIS A 652 19.37 21.84 13.74
N LEU A 653 18.31 22.60 13.48
CA LEU A 653 17.07 22.48 14.26
C LEU A 653 16.43 21.10 14.12
N MET A 654 16.46 20.49 12.91
CA MET A 654 15.96 19.12 12.77
C MET A 654 16.81 18.08 13.51
N ASP A 655 18.12 18.25 13.60
CA ASP A 655 18.99 17.39 14.43
C ASP A 655 18.61 17.50 15.92
N GLU A 656 18.33 18.70 16.41
CA GLU A 656 17.87 18.91 17.79
C GLU A 656 16.49 18.33 18.03
N LEU A 657 15.53 18.58 17.11
CA LEU A 657 14.19 17.99 17.18
C LEU A 657 14.22 16.47 17.18
N ALA A 658 15.09 15.88 16.37
CA ALA A 658 15.26 14.43 16.32
C ALA A 658 15.87 13.89 17.61
N ALA A 659 16.87 14.57 18.18
CA ALA A 659 17.49 14.19 19.45
C ALA A 659 16.50 14.28 20.62
N ASP A 660 15.78 15.39 20.74
CA ASP A 660 14.75 15.58 21.76
C ASP A 660 13.60 14.58 21.59
N GLY A 661 13.16 14.35 20.36
CA GLY A 661 12.08 13.43 20.04
C GLY A 661 12.41 11.97 20.34
N VAL A 662 13.61 11.50 20.00
CA VAL A 662 14.03 10.13 20.31
C VAL A 662 14.21 9.92 21.80
N ALA A 663 14.75 10.92 22.52
CA ALA A 663 14.90 10.84 23.97
C ALA A 663 13.53 10.74 24.66
N ALA A 664 12.57 11.59 24.31
CA ALA A 664 11.21 11.56 24.83
C ALA A 664 10.49 10.23 24.51
N TYR A 665 10.58 9.77 23.28
CA TYR A 665 9.98 8.50 22.85
C TYR A 665 10.55 7.32 23.64
N ARG A 666 11.88 7.21 23.75
CA ARG A 666 12.55 6.09 24.44
C ARG A 666 12.30 6.12 25.94
N ALA A 667 12.25 7.28 26.56
CA ALA A 667 11.92 7.43 27.98
C ALA A 667 10.56 6.78 28.33
N VAL A 668 9.57 6.92 27.44
CA VAL A 668 8.25 6.29 27.62
C VAL A 668 8.27 4.81 27.20
N VAL A 669 8.73 4.51 25.96
CA VAL A 669 8.51 3.20 25.32
C VAL A 669 9.55 2.16 25.73
N ARG A 670 10.79 2.57 26.04
CA ARG A 670 11.92 1.67 26.32
C ARG A 670 12.36 1.66 27.78
N GLU A 671 12.37 2.82 28.40
CA GLU A 671 12.95 3.01 29.73
C GLU A 671 11.91 2.89 30.85
N ASN A 672 10.62 3.13 30.54
CA ASN A 672 9.55 2.95 31.50
C ASN A 672 9.20 1.45 31.68
N PRO A 673 9.47 0.84 32.82
CA PRO A 673 9.25 -0.60 33.06
C PRO A 673 7.77 -0.99 33.03
N GLN A 674 6.84 -0.04 33.27
CA GLN A 674 5.41 -0.27 33.27
C GLN A 674 4.78 -0.22 31.86
N PHE A 675 5.51 0.31 30.88
CA PHE A 675 4.93 0.61 29.57
C PHE A 675 4.45 -0.64 28.81
N VAL A 676 5.21 -1.72 28.83
CA VAL A 676 4.85 -2.95 28.12
C VAL A 676 3.56 -3.55 28.68
N GLU A 677 3.41 -3.53 30.00
CA GLU A 677 2.23 -4.06 30.66
C GLU A 677 1.01 -3.15 30.42
N TYR A 678 1.20 -1.83 30.50
CA TYR A 678 0.17 -0.87 30.16
C TYR A 678 -0.32 -1.06 28.72
N PHE A 679 0.58 -1.18 27.74
CA PHE A 679 0.23 -1.43 26.33
C PHE A 679 -0.60 -2.70 26.16
N ARG A 680 -0.23 -3.79 26.82
CA ARG A 680 -0.96 -5.06 26.75
C ARG A 680 -2.34 -4.98 27.38
N GLN A 681 -2.48 -4.21 28.45
CA GLN A 681 -3.77 -4.03 29.12
C GLN A 681 -4.67 -3.04 28.38
N SER A 682 -4.14 -1.88 28.01
CA SER A 682 -4.94 -0.80 27.41
C SER A 682 -5.37 -1.11 25.97
N THR A 683 -4.64 -1.95 25.23
CA THR A 683 -4.92 -2.21 23.80
C THR A 683 -5.39 -3.65 23.55
N PRO A 684 -6.02 -3.94 22.40
CA PRO A 684 -6.40 -5.30 22.01
C PRO A 684 -5.23 -6.12 21.42
N GLU A 685 -3.97 -5.83 21.76
CA GLU A 685 -2.78 -6.50 21.18
C GLU A 685 -2.86 -8.03 21.30
N GLN A 686 -3.29 -8.54 22.45
CA GLN A 686 -3.38 -9.98 22.68
C GLN A 686 -4.48 -10.63 21.84
N GLU A 687 -5.60 -9.93 21.69
CA GLU A 687 -6.74 -10.38 20.91
C GLU A 687 -6.44 -10.30 19.39
N LEU A 688 -5.73 -9.27 18.96
CA LEU A 688 -5.26 -9.14 17.56
C LEU A 688 -4.41 -10.33 17.11
N GLY A 689 -3.64 -10.94 18.00
CA GLY A 689 -2.86 -12.14 17.71
C GLY A 689 -3.71 -13.38 17.39
N ARG A 690 -4.96 -13.43 17.86
CA ARG A 690 -5.91 -14.53 17.64
C ARG A 690 -6.73 -14.35 16.36
N LEU A 691 -6.77 -13.12 15.82
CA LEU A 691 -7.54 -12.81 14.61
C LEU A 691 -6.97 -13.50 13.36
N PRO A 692 -7.80 -13.94 12.42
CA PRO A 692 -7.36 -14.40 11.11
C PRO A 692 -6.99 -13.22 10.18
N LEU A 693 -6.13 -12.34 10.68
CA LEU A 693 -5.76 -11.06 10.06
C LEU A 693 -4.71 -11.16 8.94
N GLY A 694 -4.59 -12.24 8.25
CA GLY A 694 -3.60 -12.43 7.19
C GLY A 694 -2.75 -13.67 7.40
N SER A 695 -1.93 -14.02 6.41
CA SER A 695 -1.11 -15.23 6.42
C SER A 695 0.06 -15.17 7.41
N ARG A 696 0.48 -13.95 7.78
CA ARG A 696 1.68 -13.66 8.57
C ARG A 696 1.40 -13.70 10.08
N PRO A 697 2.26 -14.35 10.91
CA PRO A 697 2.16 -14.28 12.37
C PRO A 697 2.32 -12.86 12.91
N ALA A 698 1.61 -12.52 14.00
CA ALA A 698 1.67 -11.18 14.60
C ALA A 698 3.02 -10.86 15.27
N LYS A 699 3.74 -11.87 15.74
CA LYS A 699 5.06 -11.74 16.43
C LYS A 699 6.16 -12.42 15.63
N ARG A 700 7.35 -11.81 15.59
CA ARG A 700 8.57 -12.43 15.02
C ARG A 700 9.16 -13.49 15.96
N ARG A 701 9.18 -13.21 17.28
CA ARG A 701 9.73 -14.08 18.35
C ARG A 701 8.91 -13.88 19.64
N ALA A 702 9.13 -14.73 20.66
CA ALA A 702 8.69 -14.44 22.01
C ALA A 702 9.53 -13.30 22.59
N GLY A 703 8.89 -12.27 23.20
CA GLY A 703 9.60 -11.11 23.77
C GLY A 703 8.69 -9.92 24.03
N GLY A 704 9.28 -8.76 24.29
CA GLY A 704 8.62 -7.48 24.52
C GLY A 704 8.20 -6.76 23.22
N ILE A 705 8.17 -5.41 23.26
CA ILE A 705 7.77 -4.57 22.11
C ILE A 705 8.70 -4.77 20.90
N GLU A 706 9.99 -5.02 21.14
CA GLU A 706 10.99 -5.28 20.10
C GLU A 706 10.65 -6.50 19.25
N SER A 707 9.94 -7.47 19.80
CA SER A 707 9.50 -8.68 19.09
C SER A 707 8.22 -8.49 18.30
N LEU A 708 7.43 -7.46 18.60
CA LEU A 708 6.23 -7.11 17.86
C LEU A 708 6.58 -6.59 16.46
N ARG A 709 5.76 -6.95 15.50
CA ARG A 709 5.79 -6.30 14.19
C ARG A 709 5.24 -4.88 14.28
N ALA A 710 5.67 -4.03 13.36
CA ALA A 710 5.22 -2.64 13.32
C ALA A 710 3.69 -2.51 13.14
N ILE A 711 3.06 -3.41 12.36
CA ILE A 711 1.62 -3.36 12.11
C ILE A 711 0.81 -3.62 13.39
N PRO A 712 0.96 -4.72 14.14
CA PRO A 712 0.27 -4.92 15.41
C PRO A 712 0.54 -3.80 16.42
N TRP A 713 1.76 -3.25 16.44
CA TRP A 713 2.12 -2.10 17.28
C TRP A 713 1.28 -0.87 16.98
N ILE A 714 1.27 -0.43 15.72
CA ILE A 714 0.52 0.78 15.33
C ILE A 714 -0.99 0.52 15.44
N PHE A 715 -1.44 -0.66 15.01
CA PHE A 715 -2.85 -1.03 14.99
C PHE A 715 -3.46 -1.10 16.39
N GLY A 716 -2.73 -1.63 17.38
CA GLY A 716 -3.19 -1.64 18.77
C GLY A 716 -3.50 -0.25 19.30
N TRP A 717 -2.63 0.72 19.05
CA TRP A 717 -2.83 2.11 19.45
C TRP A 717 -3.92 2.84 18.67
N THR A 718 -4.12 2.49 17.41
CA THR A 718 -5.22 3.02 16.60
C THR A 718 -6.58 2.58 17.17
N GLN A 719 -6.67 1.33 17.66
CA GLN A 719 -7.89 0.79 18.25
C GLN A 719 -8.33 1.51 19.52
N THR A 720 -7.44 2.18 20.22
CA THR A 720 -7.76 2.96 21.44
C THR A 720 -7.89 4.47 21.20
N ARG A 721 -7.74 4.94 19.98
CA ARG A 721 -7.71 6.37 19.62
C ARG A 721 -6.59 7.20 20.26
N LEU A 722 -5.66 6.57 20.99
CA LEU A 722 -4.48 7.28 21.51
C LEU A 722 -3.46 7.55 20.39
N MET A 723 -3.38 6.67 19.41
CA MET A 723 -2.50 6.78 18.22
C MET A 723 -1.04 7.12 18.57
N LEU A 724 -0.57 6.66 19.70
CA LEU A 724 0.69 7.00 20.35
C LEU A 724 1.91 7.02 19.41
N PRO A 725 2.14 6.01 18.55
CA PRO A 725 3.35 5.96 17.73
C PRO A 725 3.51 7.10 16.73
N ALA A 726 2.43 7.78 16.38
CA ALA A 726 2.44 8.80 15.34
C ALA A 726 2.87 10.18 15.85
N TRP A 727 2.66 10.46 17.12
CA TRP A 727 2.89 11.80 17.70
C TRP A 727 3.89 11.81 18.85
N LEU A 728 4.07 10.71 19.58
CA LEU A 728 4.94 10.68 20.77
C LEU A 728 6.38 11.07 20.41
N GLY A 729 6.89 12.07 21.12
CA GLY A 729 8.20 12.68 20.90
C GLY A 729 8.13 14.01 20.13
N TRP A 730 7.12 14.22 19.27
CA TRP A 730 6.92 15.53 18.59
C TRP A 730 6.53 16.63 19.57
N GLU A 731 5.65 16.33 20.55
CA GLU A 731 5.20 17.29 21.57
C GLU A 731 6.35 17.84 22.37
N THR A 732 7.26 16.98 22.82
CA THR A 732 8.44 17.38 23.58
C THR A 732 9.45 18.12 22.71
N ALA A 733 9.73 17.64 21.51
CA ALA A 733 10.70 18.24 20.61
C ALA A 733 10.29 19.65 20.20
N LEU A 734 9.03 19.81 19.76
CA LEU A 734 8.51 21.12 19.37
C LEU A 734 8.40 22.10 20.56
N SER A 735 7.97 21.63 21.76
CA SER A 735 7.88 22.48 22.95
C SER A 735 9.26 23.02 23.34
N LYS A 736 10.28 22.17 23.38
CA LYS A 736 11.65 22.59 23.71
C LYS A 736 12.21 23.58 22.68
N ALA A 737 11.93 23.38 21.38
CA ALA A 737 12.33 24.33 20.36
C ALA A 737 11.67 25.71 20.56
N LEU A 738 10.38 25.73 20.94
CA LEU A 738 9.70 26.98 21.27
C LEU A 738 10.26 27.63 22.53
N GLU A 739 10.61 26.85 23.55
CA GLU A 739 11.27 27.34 24.78
C GLU A 739 12.67 27.95 24.50
N ARG A 740 13.40 27.39 23.53
CA ARG A 740 14.66 27.98 23.03
C ARG A 740 14.47 29.23 22.17
N GLY A 741 13.25 29.61 21.88
CA GLY A 741 12.93 30.80 21.08
C GLY A 741 12.95 30.59 19.56
N GLU A 742 12.90 29.33 19.10
CA GLU A 742 13.04 28.96 17.69
C GLU A 742 11.71 28.96 16.90
N GLY A 743 10.66 29.53 17.46
CA GLY A 743 9.32 29.54 16.87
C GLY A 743 9.27 30.18 15.47
N GLU A 744 10.04 31.24 15.23
CA GLU A 744 10.12 31.89 13.90
C GLU A 744 10.77 30.95 12.87
N LEU A 745 11.84 30.24 13.25
CA LEU A 745 12.53 29.29 12.38
C LEU A 745 11.64 28.09 12.05
N LEU A 746 10.90 27.55 13.02
CA LEU A 746 9.89 26.51 12.79
C LEU A 746 8.80 26.95 11.81
N GLY A 747 8.35 28.23 11.92
CA GLY A 747 7.41 28.85 10.98
C GLY A 747 7.97 28.88 9.55
N GLN A 748 9.20 29.34 9.39
CA GLN A 748 9.89 29.36 8.09
C GLN A 748 10.07 27.97 7.49
N MET A 749 10.49 26.97 8.30
CA MET A 749 10.57 25.56 7.88
C MET A 749 9.23 25.04 7.37
N ARG A 750 8.15 25.35 8.08
CA ARG A 750 6.81 24.91 7.67
C ARG A 750 6.37 25.56 6.35
N GLU A 751 6.67 26.82 6.14
CA GLU A 751 6.28 27.55 4.92
C GLU A 751 7.10 27.16 3.71
N GLN A 752 8.41 26.98 3.87
CA GLN A 752 9.35 26.92 2.77
C GLN A 752 9.91 25.52 2.51
N TRP A 753 9.86 24.61 3.48
CA TRP A 753 10.42 23.27 3.33
C TRP A 753 9.33 22.19 3.25
N PRO A 754 9.08 21.62 2.07
CA PRO A 754 8.02 20.63 1.85
C PRO A 754 8.12 19.41 2.78
N PHE A 755 9.31 18.96 3.14
CA PHE A 755 9.52 17.89 4.10
C PHE A 755 8.90 18.21 5.46
N PHE A 756 9.28 19.33 6.07
CA PHE A 756 8.80 19.70 7.39
C PHE A 756 7.30 20.00 7.38
N ARG A 757 6.83 20.72 6.37
CA ARG A 757 5.38 20.99 6.18
C ARG A 757 4.58 19.69 6.16
N THR A 758 4.97 18.74 5.32
CA THR A 758 4.27 17.45 5.19
C THR A 758 4.25 16.68 6.51
N ARG A 759 5.32 16.75 7.31
CA ARG A 759 5.36 16.09 8.63
C ARG A 759 4.38 16.74 9.62
N ILE A 760 4.33 18.06 9.68
CA ILE A 760 3.39 18.78 10.54
C ILE A 760 1.94 18.53 10.09
N ASP A 761 1.64 18.59 8.80
CA ASP A 761 0.30 18.32 8.26
C ASP A 761 -0.20 16.90 8.58
N MET A 762 0.71 15.92 8.50
CA MET A 762 0.40 14.53 8.88
C MET A 762 0.20 14.38 10.39
N LEU A 763 1.03 15.03 11.19
CA LEU A 763 0.87 15.05 12.65
C LEU A 763 -0.49 15.65 13.02
N GLU A 764 -0.86 16.78 12.43
CA GLU A 764 -2.14 17.43 12.62
C GLU A 764 -3.33 16.52 12.27
N MET A 765 -3.24 15.80 11.14
CA MET A 765 -4.28 14.86 10.71
C MET A 765 -4.43 13.69 11.71
N VAL A 766 -3.35 13.17 12.26
CA VAL A 766 -3.41 12.10 13.26
C VAL A 766 -3.99 12.64 14.58
N LEU A 767 -3.55 13.80 15.04
CA LEU A 767 -4.07 14.43 16.24
C LEU A 767 -5.58 14.73 16.13
N ALA A 768 -6.07 15.12 14.95
CA ALA A 768 -7.49 15.32 14.70
C ALA A 768 -8.33 14.03 14.79
N LYS A 769 -7.71 12.87 14.62
CA LYS A 769 -8.34 11.55 14.79
C LYS A 769 -8.15 10.98 16.19
N ALA A 770 -7.14 11.41 16.92
CA ALA A 770 -6.91 10.98 18.30
C ALA A 770 -8.02 11.51 19.23
N ASP A 771 -8.27 10.78 20.32
CA ASP A 771 -9.35 11.12 21.26
C ASP A 771 -8.96 10.65 22.66
N ALA A 772 -8.73 11.61 23.56
CA ALA A 772 -8.29 11.36 24.92
C ALA A 772 -9.38 10.72 25.78
N ASP A 773 -10.67 11.06 25.53
CA ASP A 773 -11.80 10.55 26.31
C ASP A 773 -12.09 9.09 25.95
N ILE A 774 -12.01 8.74 24.66
CA ILE A 774 -12.07 7.35 24.22
C ILE A 774 -10.90 6.55 24.83
N ALA A 775 -9.67 7.07 24.79
CA ALA A 775 -8.53 6.39 25.39
C ALA A 775 -8.71 6.21 26.90
N LEU A 776 -9.26 7.21 27.62
CA LEU A 776 -9.60 7.09 29.03
C LEU A 776 -10.60 5.97 29.30
N SER A 777 -11.60 5.79 28.44
CA SER A 777 -12.60 4.73 28.60
C SER A 777 -12.03 3.33 28.50
N TYR A 778 -10.96 3.14 27.70
CA TYR A 778 -10.22 1.88 27.67
C TYR A 778 -9.40 1.68 28.95
N ASP A 779 -8.73 2.74 29.43
CA ASP A 779 -7.97 2.70 30.67
C ASP A 779 -8.82 2.29 31.88
N GLU A 780 -9.95 2.96 32.08
CA GLU A 780 -10.87 2.72 33.21
C GLU A 780 -11.44 1.28 33.23
N ARG A 781 -11.60 0.64 32.05
CA ARG A 781 -12.17 -0.70 31.95
C ARG A 781 -11.15 -1.81 31.97
N LEU A 782 -9.94 -1.56 31.48
CA LEU A 782 -8.97 -2.60 31.14
C LEU A 782 -7.68 -2.54 31.95
N VAL A 783 -7.30 -1.36 32.44
CA VAL A 783 -5.98 -1.10 33.02
C VAL A 783 -6.02 -1.22 34.54
N ALA A 784 -5.03 -1.88 35.11
CA ALA A 784 -4.87 -2.00 36.54
C ALA A 784 -4.63 -0.64 37.23
N PRO A 785 -5.12 -0.41 38.47
CA PRO A 785 -5.04 0.90 39.13
C PRO A 785 -3.63 1.50 39.25
N ASP A 786 -2.60 0.68 39.37
CA ASP A 786 -1.19 1.09 39.47
C ASP A 786 -0.62 1.59 38.14
N LEU A 787 -1.24 1.28 37.03
CA LEU A 787 -0.84 1.69 35.69
C LEU A 787 -1.65 2.90 35.17
N LEU A 788 -2.78 3.25 35.77
CA LEU A 788 -3.61 4.39 35.37
C LEU A 788 -2.86 5.74 35.35
N PRO A 789 -1.89 6.01 36.27
CA PRO A 789 -1.10 7.24 36.18
C PRO A 789 -0.30 7.37 34.88
N LEU A 790 0.16 6.24 34.30
CA LEU A 790 0.86 6.26 33.02
C LEU A 790 -0.10 6.63 31.89
N GLY A 791 -1.32 6.06 31.86
CA GLY A 791 -2.35 6.42 30.90
C GLY A 791 -2.72 7.90 30.97
N ALA A 792 -2.89 8.45 32.17
CA ALA A 792 -3.13 9.87 32.39
C ALA A 792 -2.00 10.73 31.82
N HIS A 793 -0.76 10.39 32.11
CA HIS A 793 0.41 11.08 31.56
C HIS A 793 0.44 11.07 30.04
N LEU A 794 0.13 9.94 29.38
CA LEU A 794 0.10 9.86 27.92
C LEU A 794 -1.01 10.73 27.32
N ARG A 795 -2.16 10.85 27.95
CA ARG A 795 -3.25 11.75 27.51
C ARG A 795 -2.87 13.23 27.69
N ASP A 796 -2.14 13.57 28.74
CA ASP A 796 -1.60 14.92 28.96
C ASP A 796 -0.60 15.28 27.85
N LEU A 797 0.30 14.35 27.46
CA LEU A 797 1.22 14.54 26.33
C LEU A 797 0.47 14.69 25.01
N LEU A 798 -0.62 13.96 24.78
CA LEU A 798 -1.47 14.12 23.60
C LEU A 798 -2.08 15.54 23.56
N SER A 799 -2.58 16.04 24.69
CA SER A 799 -3.11 17.40 24.79
C SER A 799 -2.03 18.46 24.52
N GLN A 800 -0.81 18.23 25.01
CA GLN A 800 0.34 19.07 24.71
C GLN A 800 0.67 19.06 23.22
N ALA A 801 0.69 17.88 22.56
CA ALA A 801 0.91 17.75 21.12
C ALA A 801 -0.10 18.56 20.31
N CYS A 802 -1.39 18.48 20.65
CA CYS A 802 -2.44 19.30 20.03
C CYS A 802 -2.18 20.80 20.19
N SER A 803 -1.85 21.24 21.40
CA SER A 803 -1.61 22.64 21.72
C SER A 803 -0.41 23.21 20.97
N VAL A 804 0.69 22.47 20.90
CA VAL A 804 1.93 22.88 20.20
C VAL A 804 1.69 22.97 18.70
N VAL A 805 0.99 22.00 18.11
CA VAL A 805 0.68 22.01 16.67
C VAL A 805 -0.26 23.16 16.33
N LEU A 806 -1.28 23.42 17.13
CA LEU A 806 -2.16 24.59 16.94
C LEU A 806 -1.38 25.90 17.02
N GLY A 807 -0.47 26.02 17.98
CA GLY A 807 0.42 27.19 18.10
C GLY A 807 1.31 27.37 16.88
N LEU A 808 1.95 26.30 16.40
CA LEU A 808 2.83 26.32 15.22
C LEU A 808 2.05 26.62 13.92
N THR A 809 0.84 26.09 13.79
CA THR A 809 0.02 26.27 12.58
C THR A 809 -0.76 27.59 12.58
N GLY A 810 -0.88 28.23 13.73
CA GLY A 810 -1.69 29.45 13.91
C GLY A 810 -3.19 29.21 13.76
N GLN A 811 -3.64 27.97 13.88
CA GLN A 811 -5.03 27.58 13.68
C GLN A 811 -5.80 27.53 15.01
N SER A 812 -7.10 27.85 14.97
CA SER A 812 -8.00 27.78 16.14
C SER A 812 -8.48 26.36 16.45
N GLN A 813 -8.44 25.47 15.46
CA GLN A 813 -8.77 24.04 15.57
C GLN A 813 -7.93 23.24 14.57
N LEU A 814 -7.66 21.98 14.88
CA LEU A 814 -6.96 21.07 13.99
C LEU A 814 -7.71 20.93 12.66
N LEU A 815 -6.97 20.90 11.54
CA LEU A 815 -7.50 20.81 10.18
C LEU A 815 -8.42 21.96 9.75
N ALA A 816 -8.28 23.17 10.34
CA ALA A 816 -9.07 24.32 9.91
C ALA A 816 -8.81 24.69 8.43
N HIS A 817 -7.61 24.39 7.90
CA HIS A 817 -7.26 24.57 6.50
C HIS A 817 -7.83 23.48 5.56
N SER A 818 -8.37 22.39 6.11
CA SER A 818 -8.96 21.27 5.37
C SER A 818 -10.36 20.94 5.92
N PRO A 819 -11.34 21.83 5.75
CA PRO A 819 -12.67 21.70 6.35
C PRO A 819 -13.39 20.42 5.93
N ASP A 820 -13.20 19.97 4.69
CA ASP A 820 -13.78 18.73 4.19
C ASP A 820 -13.28 17.51 4.98
N THR A 821 -11.95 17.42 5.18
CA THR A 821 -11.36 16.33 5.97
C THR A 821 -11.88 16.33 7.40
N LEU A 822 -12.01 17.51 7.99
CA LEU A 822 -12.55 17.67 9.35
C LEU A 822 -14.02 17.23 9.43
N GLU A 823 -14.85 17.59 8.45
CA GLU A 823 -16.25 17.18 8.42
C GLU A 823 -16.40 15.65 8.24
N PHE A 824 -15.59 15.03 7.39
CA PHE A 824 -15.55 13.57 7.25
C PHE A 824 -15.16 12.87 8.56
N ILE A 825 -14.19 13.38 9.29
CA ILE A 825 -13.84 12.85 10.61
C ILE A 825 -15.03 12.98 11.57
N ARG A 826 -15.66 14.14 11.62
CA ARG A 826 -16.84 14.40 12.49
C ARG A 826 -18.02 13.50 12.18
N LEU A 827 -18.30 13.28 10.89
CA LEU A 827 -19.39 12.42 10.46
C LEU A 827 -19.16 10.97 10.93
N ARG A 828 -17.96 10.44 10.71
CA ARG A 828 -17.62 9.08 11.10
C ARG A 828 -17.58 8.88 12.62
N ASN A 829 -17.13 9.86 13.36
CA ASN A 829 -17.04 9.78 14.82
C ASN A 829 -18.38 9.46 15.47
N THR A 830 -19.51 9.91 14.89
CA THR A 830 -20.86 9.55 15.37
C THR A 830 -21.12 8.04 15.42
N TYR A 831 -20.40 7.24 14.63
CA TYR A 831 -20.52 5.79 14.55
C TYR A 831 -19.29 5.06 15.10
N LEU A 832 -18.14 5.74 15.11
CA LEU A 832 -16.90 5.21 15.67
C LEU A 832 -16.93 5.20 17.20
N ASP A 833 -17.39 6.26 17.83
CA ASP A 833 -17.35 6.38 19.28
C ASP A 833 -18.17 5.27 19.98
N PRO A 834 -19.43 4.96 19.55
CA PRO A 834 -20.15 3.80 20.10
C PRO A 834 -19.40 2.49 19.91
N LEU A 835 -18.75 2.33 18.77
CA LEU A 835 -18.01 1.10 18.44
C LEU A 835 -16.74 0.94 19.31
N HIS A 836 -16.06 2.04 19.63
CA HIS A 836 -14.93 2.03 20.57
C HIS A 836 -15.36 1.67 21.99
N LEU A 837 -16.45 2.28 22.47
CA LEU A 837 -16.97 2.01 23.80
C LEU A 837 -17.46 0.56 23.92
N LEU A 838 -18.14 0.05 22.89
CA LEU A 838 -18.53 -1.35 22.80
C LEU A 838 -17.30 -2.26 22.80
N GLN A 839 -16.25 -1.92 22.03
CA GLN A 839 -15.02 -2.71 21.99
C GLN A 839 -14.34 -2.78 23.36
N ALA A 840 -14.24 -1.66 24.09
CA ALA A 840 -13.67 -1.63 25.43
C ALA A 840 -14.41 -2.56 26.38
N GLU A 841 -15.75 -2.60 26.31
CA GLU A 841 -16.60 -3.52 27.09
C GLU A 841 -16.40 -4.98 26.66
N LEU A 842 -16.35 -5.25 25.34
CA LEU A 842 -16.11 -6.59 24.80
C LEU A 842 -14.75 -7.15 25.23
N LEU A 843 -13.71 -6.32 25.24
CA LEU A 843 -12.38 -6.68 25.74
C LEU A 843 -12.42 -7.01 27.24
N ALA A 844 -13.12 -6.19 28.03
CA ALA A 844 -13.28 -6.44 29.46
C ALA A 844 -14.01 -7.76 29.73
N ARG A 845 -15.11 -8.04 29.01
CA ARG A 845 -15.82 -9.33 29.10
C ARG A 845 -14.94 -10.51 28.68
N SER A 846 -14.28 -10.38 27.53
CA SER A 846 -13.40 -11.42 26.98
C SER A 846 -12.28 -11.80 27.96
N ARG A 847 -11.65 -10.81 28.60
CA ARG A 847 -10.55 -11.03 29.56
C ARG A 847 -11.01 -11.59 30.89
N ARG A 848 -12.21 -11.22 31.37
CA ARG A 848 -12.77 -11.74 32.63
C ARG A 848 -13.30 -13.17 32.51
N GLN A 849 -13.88 -13.52 31.37
CA GLN A 849 -14.61 -14.78 31.21
C GLN A 849 -13.79 -15.87 30.50
N ASN A 850 -12.59 -15.60 30.04
CA ASN A 850 -11.79 -16.53 29.21
C ASN A 850 -12.59 -17.08 28.02
N VAL A 851 -13.17 -16.18 27.24
CA VAL A 851 -14.18 -16.44 26.22
C VAL A 851 -13.72 -17.46 25.18
N GLU A 852 -14.58 -18.45 24.89
CA GLU A 852 -14.30 -19.51 23.91
C GLU A 852 -14.26 -18.96 22.47
N GLN A 853 -13.45 -19.61 21.63
CA GLN A 853 -13.37 -19.29 20.22
C GLN A 853 -14.72 -19.53 19.52
N GLY A 854 -15.19 -18.53 18.76
CA GLY A 854 -16.47 -18.56 18.06
C GLY A 854 -17.67 -18.08 18.87
N SER A 855 -17.50 -17.65 20.14
CA SER A 855 -18.57 -17.07 20.94
C SER A 855 -19.11 -15.75 20.38
N PRO A 856 -20.33 -15.31 20.74
CA PRO A 856 -20.86 -14.01 20.31
C PRO A 856 -19.97 -12.82 20.70
N VAL A 857 -19.35 -12.87 21.88
CA VAL A 857 -18.43 -11.83 22.37
C VAL A 857 -17.19 -11.74 21.48
N GLU A 858 -16.56 -12.88 21.14
CA GLU A 858 -15.41 -12.88 20.24
C GLU A 858 -15.79 -12.37 18.85
N GLN A 859 -16.91 -12.83 18.28
CA GLN A 859 -17.38 -12.39 16.97
C GLN A 859 -17.66 -10.88 16.95
N ALA A 860 -18.33 -10.34 17.98
CA ALA A 860 -18.57 -8.91 18.11
C ALA A 860 -17.27 -8.12 18.24
N LEU A 861 -16.30 -8.65 18.98
CA LEU A 861 -14.97 -8.03 19.11
C LEU A 861 -14.25 -7.96 17.75
N LEU A 862 -14.29 -9.04 16.96
CA LEU A 862 -13.71 -9.08 15.63
C LEU A 862 -14.34 -8.04 14.69
N VAL A 863 -15.68 -7.94 14.72
CA VAL A 863 -16.42 -6.95 13.92
C VAL A 863 -16.07 -5.53 14.36
N SER A 864 -15.94 -5.28 15.67
CA SER A 864 -15.58 -3.97 16.19
C SER A 864 -14.17 -3.55 15.75
N VAL A 865 -13.20 -4.48 15.78
CA VAL A 865 -11.83 -4.22 15.30
C VAL A 865 -11.82 -3.83 13.82
N ALA A 866 -12.55 -4.57 12.98
CA ALA A 866 -12.67 -4.28 11.55
C ALA A 866 -13.38 -2.95 11.28
N GLY A 867 -14.47 -2.67 12.02
CA GLY A 867 -15.23 -1.44 11.89
C GLY A 867 -14.45 -0.20 12.29
N ILE A 868 -13.70 -0.26 13.39
CA ILE A 868 -12.82 0.85 13.81
C ILE A 868 -11.73 1.10 12.76
N ALA A 869 -11.11 0.06 12.22
CA ALA A 869 -10.12 0.20 11.16
C ALA A 869 -10.72 0.87 9.91
N ALA A 870 -11.88 0.42 9.47
CA ALA A 870 -12.60 1.00 8.32
C ALA A 870 -12.99 2.47 8.57
N GLY A 871 -13.49 2.78 9.78
CA GLY A 871 -13.94 4.12 10.15
C GLY A 871 -12.81 5.14 10.27
N LEU A 872 -11.67 4.75 10.81
CA LEU A 872 -10.50 5.64 10.95
C LEU A 872 -9.73 5.80 9.63
N ARG A 873 -9.93 4.91 8.65
CA ARG A 873 -9.12 4.86 7.42
C ARG A 873 -7.62 4.92 7.73
N ASN A 874 -7.24 4.29 8.82
CA ASN A 874 -5.87 4.24 9.29
C ASN A 874 -5.67 2.89 9.95
N THR A 875 -4.98 2.03 9.29
CA THR A 875 -4.85 0.64 9.67
C THR A 875 -3.43 0.26 10.06
N GLY A 876 -2.56 1.23 10.20
CA GLY A 876 -1.21 1.01 10.72
C GLY A 876 -0.11 1.72 10.00
#